data_4d4ba442eacbb067a4cd50e720734eb1
#
_entry.id   4d4ba442eacbb067a4cd50e720734eb1
#
_cell.length_a   1.000
_cell.length_b   1.000
_cell.length_c   1.000
_cell.angle_alpha   90.00
_cell.angle_beta   90.00
_cell.angle_gamma   90.00
#
_symmetry.space_group_name_H-M   'P 1'
#
loop_
_entity.id
_entity.type
_entity.pdbx_description
1 polymer ?
#
loop_
_entity_poly.entity_id
_entity_poly.type
_entity_poly.pdbx_seq_one_letter_code
_entity_poly.pdbx_strand_id
1 'polypeptide(L)'
;MKQSIHLMFLLSALMASPLASAQADKQCLSTYPAGYPQTDRTKICINSDWKFKLGDPNADYYRSQTDDQDWQEVTVPHTLELTDIQLNGYKDSKSQETFMRKVGWYRRDVFVAQSDKRIYLDFEGVHQVTTLWVNGIKVGKHSVGGYTPFMYDITDYVEKGKDNQITVLADNRVSEITPPDPGPFDYIKFSGLYRDVYLVEKNLLHITSNLESMNSGVTITTPSVDYVNGNATIDIRTEIHNQGSQTKKATIVQRVVDAKGEVVLKLTETCDIAPGTRHRFAQIGGIDNNVKFWSTSHPNLYKVNTTLYDEAGKAIDVVDNRLGIRKVEYDPETGFRLNGEHIKLVGFNRHQHFAYIGDAVPNSLHYRDMIQFKNLGLNCMRTAHYPQDDEIIKACDELGILVYEEVPTWIGIPKEKEWYANLQRSMQAMIRNHKNSPSVIIWGAGLNHRGAVAESQFVAKQEDPTRLTSSQSSRWTGWQASHWADIFANMNYGPGIWSREEPLLGMEGPFGPEALAPYFRDPKMPGMISWTAHAYYTFHIFDSDNSMGVRTRLGAMDAFRYTKDDYLYWYPAEFKSEPYIHVREDWTPSLDMLTVYSNATEIEVFVNGVSQGRFQPSRAAKYKGLSHPPFEIDDFAYADGELKVVGYRDNARMAEEVVTTPQEATRLNLIADQLDIDMKADGNDIVVVHAEVLDENGVRIRDYAGEIEFKVKGDASIIGDEIEQGFNPVIIRNGVGSALVRAGKKAGKIEVSANSKGLKSSSIALKSVASHSDIMLAQAYPIKDKECIMLDLGANSQLTQFGWTSWDAENQNKSQISVLPSVLGNYVAGDTPAASDPIEMVAQDTKGAYTFIVRTNSSKGVLRWLGEMNVIGRDNFVYGDGVLGIDKEGITLEIDNLPLGDYALKTYHHAPSANTDSMDPNLERLKTESIHKLPFAKEINIFVNDQLVREGIRPSSGRECQTSDPTTAVVKFSVKNQGEVVSLRFKSNDQNNAGVWLNGFEFVRYL
;
A
#
# COMPACT_ATOMS: atom_id res chain seq x y z
N MET A 1 45.20 22.25 -12.04
CA MET A 1 44.29 22.37 -13.19
C MET A 1 43.82 21.02 -13.78
N LYS A 2 44.23 19.85 -13.30
CA LYS A 2 43.76 18.51 -13.72
C LYS A 2 43.18 17.69 -12.56
N GLN A 3 43.14 18.19 -11.33
CA GLN A 3 42.59 17.49 -10.17
C GLN A 3 41.20 17.96 -9.74
N SER A 4 40.79 19.17 -10.12
CA SER A 4 39.46 19.72 -9.78
C SER A 4 38.31 19.12 -10.58
N ILE A 5 38.57 18.50 -11.73
CA ILE A 5 37.51 17.88 -12.57
C ILE A 5 37.07 16.53 -11.98
N HIS A 6 37.86 15.91 -11.10
CA HIS A 6 37.51 14.59 -10.52
C HIS A 6 36.59 14.69 -9.30
N LEU A 7 36.42 15.84 -8.69
CA LEU A 7 35.62 15.97 -7.47
C LEU A 7 34.10 16.20 -7.79
N MET A 8 33.80 16.85 -8.89
CA MET A 8 32.41 17.00 -9.36
C MET A 8 31.83 15.71 -9.95
N PHE A 9 32.67 14.85 -10.51
CA PHE A 9 32.25 13.48 -10.87
C PHE A 9 31.98 12.60 -9.66
N LEU A 10 32.46 12.94 -8.46
CA LEU A 10 32.19 12.17 -7.27
C LEU A 10 30.81 12.45 -6.66
N LEU A 11 30.19 13.61 -6.87
CA LEU A 11 28.80 13.84 -6.41
C LEU A 11 27.77 13.12 -7.29
N SER A 12 27.97 13.05 -8.58
CA SER A 12 27.17 12.19 -9.47
C SER A 12 27.50 10.70 -9.31
N ALA A 13 28.74 10.36 -8.94
CA ALA A 13 29.18 8.98 -8.70
C ALA A 13 28.86 8.46 -7.30
N LEU A 14 28.70 9.32 -6.29
CA LEU A 14 28.26 8.92 -4.94
C LEU A 14 26.76 8.62 -4.86
N MET A 15 25.97 9.06 -5.82
CA MET A 15 24.57 8.61 -5.99
C MET A 15 24.45 7.22 -6.62
N ALA A 16 25.51 6.66 -7.22
CA ALA A 16 25.46 5.42 -8.00
C ALA A 16 26.00 4.17 -7.29
N SER A 17 26.63 4.26 -6.11
CA SER A 17 27.43 3.14 -5.63
C SER A 17 26.79 2.10 -4.70
N PRO A 18 25.58 2.19 -4.12
CA PRO A 18 24.98 1.07 -3.37
C PRO A 18 24.12 0.12 -4.22
N LEU A 19 23.87 0.43 -5.49
CA LEU A 19 22.93 -0.33 -6.32
C LEU A 19 23.50 -1.60 -6.95
N ALA A 20 24.81 -1.78 -6.97
CA ALA A 20 25.43 -2.98 -7.56
C ALA A 20 25.03 -4.29 -6.86
N SER A 21 24.70 -4.26 -5.55
CA SER A 21 24.20 -5.44 -4.83
C SER A 21 22.72 -5.70 -5.05
N ALA A 22 21.91 -4.64 -5.17
CA ALA A 22 20.47 -4.75 -5.45
C ALA A 22 20.19 -5.19 -6.90
N GLN A 23 21.08 -4.86 -7.85
CA GLN A 23 20.91 -5.27 -9.24
C GLN A 23 21.19 -6.76 -9.48
N ALA A 24 22.10 -7.37 -8.70
CA ALA A 24 22.33 -8.82 -8.77
C ALA A 24 21.09 -9.60 -8.30
N ASP A 25 20.35 -9.07 -7.30
CA ASP A 25 19.13 -9.69 -6.77
C ASP A 25 17.90 -9.48 -7.69
N LYS A 26 17.87 -8.39 -8.46
CA LYS A 26 16.79 -8.12 -9.46
C LYS A 26 16.71 -9.18 -10.56
N GLN A 27 17.82 -9.72 -11.00
CA GLN A 27 17.84 -10.75 -12.07
C GLN A 27 17.22 -12.07 -11.60
N CYS A 28 17.28 -12.41 -10.30
CA CYS A 28 16.70 -13.64 -9.77
C CYS A 28 15.18 -13.65 -9.71
N LEU A 29 14.53 -12.51 -9.53
CA LEU A 29 13.07 -12.42 -9.45
C LEU A 29 12.38 -12.40 -10.82
N SER A 30 13.10 -12.00 -11.87
CA SER A 30 12.57 -11.89 -13.23
C SER A 30 12.88 -13.08 -14.14
N THR A 31 13.81 -13.97 -13.77
CA THR A 31 14.21 -15.11 -14.59
C THR A 31 13.80 -16.44 -13.97
N TYR A 32 13.13 -17.28 -14.73
CA TYR A 32 12.89 -18.66 -14.32
C TYR A 32 14.18 -19.48 -14.46
N PRO A 33 14.44 -20.41 -13.51
CA PRO A 33 15.51 -21.38 -13.69
C PRO A 33 15.32 -22.18 -15.00
N ALA A 34 16.40 -22.51 -15.66
CA ALA A 34 16.36 -23.32 -16.87
C ALA A 34 15.61 -24.64 -16.61
N GLY A 35 14.64 -24.98 -17.49
CA GLY A 35 13.83 -26.20 -17.36
C GLY A 35 12.43 -26.03 -16.76
N TYR A 36 11.98 -24.81 -16.47
CA TYR A 36 10.59 -24.56 -16.09
C TYR A 36 9.68 -24.68 -17.31
N PRO A 37 8.59 -25.47 -17.24
CA PRO A 37 7.69 -25.62 -18.36
C PRO A 37 6.84 -24.36 -18.59
N GLN A 38 6.57 -24.07 -19.84
CA GLN A 38 5.58 -23.08 -20.23
C GLN A 38 4.18 -23.56 -19.87
N THR A 39 3.32 -22.63 -19.43
CA THR A 39 1.90 -22.89 -19.18
C THR A 39 1.03 -22.28 -20.25
N ASP A 40 -0.24 -22.63 -20.19
CA ASP A 40 -1.21 -22.12 -21.14
C ASP A 40 -1.76 -20.73 -20.77
N ARG A 41 -1.45 -20.19 -19.56
CA ARG A 41 -1.78 -18.81 -19.19
C ARG A 41 -0.89 -17.84 -19.95
N THR A 42 -1.51 -16.78 -20.48
CA THR A 42 -0.78 -15.61 -21.00
C THR A 42 -1.29 -14.33 -20.36
N LYS A 43 -0.39 -13.37 -20.11
CA LYS A 43 -0.75 -11.99 -19.74
C LYS A 43 0.03 -11.08 -20.72
N ILE A 44 -0.68 -10.40 -21.59
CA ILE A 44 -0.12 -9.60 -22.68
C ILE A 44 -0.45 -8.14 -22.41
N CYS A 45 0.57 -7.30 -22.28
CA CYS A 45 0.40 -5.86 -22.20
C CYS A 45 -0.15 -5.32 -23.52
N ILE A 46 -1.27 -4.59 -23.44
CA ILE A 46 -1.94 -4.00 -24.60
C ILE A 46 -1.97 -2.47 -24.52
N ASN A 47 -0.91 -1.85 -24.06
CA ASN A 47 -0.80 -0.40 -23.89
C ASN A 47 -0.64 0.39 -25.19
N SER A 48 -0.03 -0.20 -26.23
CA SER A 48 0.20 0.48 -27.50
C SER A 48 -1.05 0.50 -28.41
N ASP A 49 -1.03 1.36 -29.41
CA ASP A 49 -1.97 1.37 -30.53
C ASP A 49 -3.45 1.62 -30.16
N TRP A 50 -3.67 2.38 -29.11
CA TRP A 50 -4.99 2.89 -28.79
C TRP A 50 -5.31 4.12 -29.61
N LYS A 51 -6.57 4.28 -29.99
CA LYS A 51 -7.15 5.49 -30.56
C LYS A 51 -7.98 6.19 -29.50
N PHE A 52 -7.84 7.50 -29.39
CA PHE A 52 -8.47 8.32 -28.36
C PHE A 52 -9.26 9.47 -28.95
N LYS A 53 -10.43 9.78 -28.36
CA LYS A 53 -11.23 10.95 -28.68
C LYS A 53 -11.97 11.47 -27.46
N LEU A 54 -11.88 12.78 -27.21
CA LEU A 54 -12.80 13.43 -26.28
C LEU A 54 -14.20 13.50 -26.91
N GLY A 55 -15.26 13.24 -26.12
CA GLY A 55 -16.59 13.19 -26.70
C GLY A 55 -17.76 13.16 -25.74
N ASP A 56 -18.97 13.11 -26.32
CA ASP A 56 -20.22 12.97 -25.58
C ASP A 56 -20.31 11.55 -24.99
N PRO A 57 -20.65 11.42 -23.70
CA PRO A 57 -20.87 10.09 -23.08
C PRO A 57 -22.02 9.30 -23.70
N ASN A 58 -22.91 9.97 -24.39
CA ASN A 58 -24.05 9.31 -25.09
C ASN A 58 -23.77 9.02 -26.58
N ALA A 59 -22.56 9.29 -27.07
CA ALA A 59 -22.20 8.99 -28.45
C ALA A 59 -22.15 7.48 -28.71
N ASP A 60 -22.48 7.09 -29.93
CA ASP A 60 -22.46 5.69 -30.39
C ASP A 60 -21.06 5.20 -30.80
N TYR A 61 -20.01 5.76 -30.19
CA TYR A 61 -18.60 5.48 -30.52
C TYR A 61 -18.18 4.03 -30.21
N TYR A 62 -18.99 3.28 -29.47
CA TYR A 62 -18.79 1.86 -29.21
C TYR A 62 -19.18 0.95 -30.40
N ARG A 63 -19.91 1.48 -31.39
CA ARG A 63 -20.31 0.70 -32.56
C ARG A 63 -19.12 0.44 -33.49
N SER A 64 -19.01 -0.78 -33.99
CA SER A 64 -17.90 -1.18 -34.89
C SER A 64 -17.87 -0.40 -36.21
N GLN A 65 -19.00 0.12 -36.67
CA GLN A 65 -19.09 0.93 -37.88
C GLN A 65 -18.68 2.38 -37.72
N THR A 66 -18.41 2.83 -36.49
CA THR A 66 -17.95 4.21 -36.23
C THR A 66 -16.58 4.41 -36.86
N ASP A 67 -16.46 5.42 -37.73
CA ASP A 67 -15.18 5.85 -38.29
C ASP A 67 -14.31 6.45 -37.19
N ASP A 68 -13.08 5.94 -37.07
CA ASP A 68 -12.09 6.39 -36.07
C ASP A 68 -10.76 6.85 -36.70
N GLN A 69 -10.79 7.20 -38.00
CA GLN A 69 -9.61 7.70 -38.70
C GLN A 69 -9.14 9.07 -38.20
N ASP A 70 -10.06 9.87 -37.66
CA ASP A 70 -9.77 11.18 -37.06
C ASP A 70 -9.41 11.11 -35.56
N TRP A 71 -9.35 9.91 -35.00
CA TRP A 71 -8.98 9.76 -33.59
C TRP A 71 -7.47 9.86 -33.40
N GLN A 72 -7.07 10.43 -32.29
CA GLN A 72 -5.66 10.54 -31.92
C GLN A 72 -5.09 9.16 -31.57
N GLU A 73 -3.94 8.78 -32.15
CA GLU A 73 -3.19 7.62 -31.70
C GLU A 73 -2.50 7.91 -30.36
N VAL A 74 -2.69 7.04 -29.37
CA VAL A 74 -2.12 7.18 -28.03
C VAL A 74 -1.54 5.85 -27.54
N THR A 75 -0.57 5.94 -26.64
CA THR A 75 -0.08 4.82 -25.85
C THR A 75 -0.49 5.02 -24.39
N VAL A 76 -1.03 3.98 -23.77
CA VAL A 76 -1.37 3.93 -22.34
C VAL A 76 -0.08 3.69 -21.54
N PRO A 77 0.11 4.27 -20.38
CA PRO A 77 -0.73 5.24 -19.62
C PRO A 77 -1.03 6.55 -20.36
N HIS A 78 -2.31 6.97 -20.32
CA HIS A 78 -2.77 8.19 -20.98
C HIS A 78 -3.84 8.90 -20.15
N THR A 79 -3.81 10.24 -20.13
CA THR A 79 -4.82 11.07 -19.44
C THR A 79 -5.59 11.95 -20.42
N LEU A 80 -6.87 12.22 -20.12
CA LEU A 80 -7.76 13.08 -20.91
C LEU A 80 -7.37 14.56 -20.85
N GLU A 81 -6.78 14.98 -19.73
CA GLU A 81 -6.61 16.38 -19.35
C GLU A 81 -5.26 16.98 -19.78
N LEU A 82 -4.40 16.18 -20.37
CA LEU A 82 -3.01 16.58 -20.63
C LEU A 82 -2.92 17.91 -21.38
N THR A 83 -3.68 18.06 -22.45
CA THR A 83 -3.68 19.27 -23.29
C THR A 83 -4.15 20.51 -22.54
N ASP A 84 -5.17 20.39 -21.70
CA ASP A 84 -5.71 21.53 -20.95
C ASP A 84 -4.78 22.00 -19.85
N ILE A 85 -4.11 21.08 -19.15
CA ILE A 85 -3.07 21.41 -18.16
C ILE A 85 -1.97 22.22 -18.81
N GLN A 86 -1.57 21.78 -19.98
CA GLN A 86 -0.50 22.44 -20.74
C GLN A 86 -0.87 23.82 -21.24
N LEU A 87 -2.10 24.02 -21.74
CA LEU A 87 -2.50 25.25 -22.43
C LEU A 87 -3.05 26.34 -21.50
N ASN A 88 -3.78 26.01 -20.47
CA ASN A 88 -4.62 26.99 -19.78
C ASN A 88 -4.21 27.28 -18.34
N GLY A 89 -3.43 26.44 -17.69
CA GLY A 89 -3.16 26.59 -16.26
C GLY A 89 -4.46 26.69 -15.44
N TYR A 90 -4.37 26.58 -14.11
CA TYR A 90 -5.55 26.73 -13.27
C TYR A 90 -5.70 28.16 -12.80
N LYS A 91 -6.81 28.78 -13.12
CA LYS A 91 -7.05 30.18 -12.74
C LYS A 91 -8.07 30.35 -11.61
N ASP A 92 -8.95 29.36 -11.37
CA ASP A 92 -10.00 29.45 -10.34
C ASP A 92 -10.76 28.12 -10.10
N SER A 93 -11.70 28.12 -9.14
CA SER A 93 -12.58 26.99 -8.82
C SER A 93 -13.53 26.55 -9.94
N LYS A 94 -13.81 27.43 -10.91
CA LYS A 94 -14.64 27.07 -12.11
C LYS A 94 -13.84 26.22 -13.09
N SER A 95 -12.53 26.44 -13.16
CA SER A 95 -11.62 25.61 -13.95
C SER A 95 -11.62 24.17 -13.43
N GLN A 96 -11.72 23.97 -12.12
CA GLN A 96 -11.84 22.66 -11.48
C GLN A 96 -13.08 21.92 -11.97
N GLU A 97 -14.24 22.54 -11.94
CA GLU A 97 -15.50 21.92 -12.34
C GLU A 97 -15.49 21.50 -13.82
N THR A 98 -14.95 22.33 -14.68
CA THR A 98 -14.81 22.06 -16.12
C THR A 98 -13.82 20.94 -16.38
N PHE A 99 -12.74 20.90 -15.61
CA PHE A 99 -11.69 19.90 -15.72
C PHE A 99 -12.18 18.49 -15.36
N MET A 100 -12.96 18.39 -14.29
CA MET A 100 -13.48 17.11 -13.77
C MET A 100 -14.71 16.57 -14.53
N ARG A 101 -15.15 17.23 -15.60
CA ARG A 101 -16.36 16.84 -16.34
C ARG A 101 -16.09 16.25 -17.72
N LYS A 102 -14.86 15.82 -17.99
CA LYS A 102 -14.49 15.26 -19.28
C LYS A 102 -14.82 13.80 -19.43
N VAL A 103 -15.05 13.42 -20.68
CA VAL A 103 -15.32 12.06 -21.09
C VAL A 103 -14.40 11.72 -22.26
N GLY A 104 -13.69 10.60 -22.12
CA GLY A 104 -12.77 10.09 -23.13
C GLY A 104 -13.19 8.72 -23.63
N TRP A 105 -13.11 8.57 -24.94
CA TRP A 105 -13.31 7.31 -25.62
C TRP A 105 -11.99 6.76 -26.09
N TYR A 106 -11.77 5.48 -25.83
CA TYR A 106 -10.61 4.72 -26.29
C TYR A 106 -11.05 3.54 -27.12
N ARG A 107 -10.35 3.26 -28.21
CA ARG A 107 -10.58 2.09 -29.07
C ARG A 107 -9.27 1.41 -29.39
N ARG A 108 -9.31 0.09 -29.47
CA ARG A 108 -8.21 -0.73 -29.92
C ARG A 108 -8.71 -2.04 -30.49
N ASP A 109 -8.09 -2.50 -31.56
CA ASP A 109 -8.28 -3.86 -32.07
C ASP A 109 -7.25 -4.80 -31.46
N VAL A 110 -7.71 -5.97 -30.99
CA VAL A 110 -6.86 -6.97 -30.35
C VAL A 110 -7.14 -8.34 -30.97
N PHE A 111 -6.11 -8.98 -31.49
CA PHE A 111 -6.24 -10.34 -31.99
C PHE A 111 -6.37 -11.35 -30.85
N VAL A 112 -7.44 -12.16 -30.87
CA VAL A 112 -7.65 -13.25 -29.92
C VAL A 112 -7.48 -14.57 -30.64
N ALA A 113 -6.49 -15.39 -30.23
CA ALA A 113 -6.20 -16.65 -30.89
C ALA A 113 -7.36 -17.66 -30.78
N GLN A 114 -7.46 -18.56 -31.75
CA GLN A 114 -8.41 -19.66 -31.71
C GLN A 114 -8.04 -20.64 -30.59
N SER A 115 -8.85 -20.70 -29.55
CA SER A 115 -8.59 -21.55 -28.36
C SER A 115 -9.91 -21.81 -27.63
N ASP A 116 -9.91 -22.73 -26.65
CA ASP A 116 -11.01 -22.95 -25.71
C ASP A 116 -10.82 -22.17 -24.37
N LYS A 117 -9.76 -21.38 -24.28
CA LYS A 117 -9.44 -20.59 -23.09
C LYS A 117 -10.48 -19.51 -22.78
N ARG A 118 -10.52 -19.11 -21.51
CA ARG A 118 -11.19 -17.90 -21.05
C ARG A 118 -10.32 -16.69 -21.33
N ILE A 119 -10.95 -15.60 -21.71
CA ILE A 119 -10.29 -14.33 -22.09
C ILE A 119 -10.75 -13.23 -21.16
N TYR A 120 -9.78 -12.52 -20.57
CA TYR A 120 -10.05 -11.42 -19.64
C TYR A 120 -9.35 -10.14 -20.08
N LEU A 121 -9.97 -9.00 -19.78
CA LEU A 121 -9.30 -7.71 -19.79
C LEU A 121 -9.04 -7.30 -18.34
N ASP A 122 -7.79 -7.00 -18.03
CA ASP A 122 -7.30 -6.59 -16.72
C ASP A 122 -6.84 -5.13 -16.81
N PHE A 123 -7.47 -4.24 -16.04
CA PHE A 123 -7.19 -2.82 -15.97
C PHE A 123 -6.60 -2.50 -14.60
N GLU A 124 -5.37 -2.01 -14.54
CA GLU A 124 -4.75 -1.59 -13.28
C GLU A 124 -5.32 -0.27 -12.74
N GLY A 125 -5.87 0.56 -13.61
CA GLY A 125 -6.60 1.76 -13.20
C GLY A 125 -7.18 2.56 -14.35
N VAL A 126 -8.44 2.93 -14.24
CA VAL A 126 -9.14 3.85 -15.15
C VAL A 126 -9.94 4.85 -14.32
N HIS A 127 -9.65 6.12 -14.45
CA HIS A 127 -10.34 7.13 -13.67
C HIS A 127 -11.40 7.86 -14.50
N GLN A 128 -12.60 8.01 -14.04
CA GLN A 128 -13.16 7.58 -12.75
C GLN A 128 -14.18 6.44 -12.93
N VAL A 129 -15.15 6.58 -13.83
CA VAL A 129 -16.18 5.60 -14.16
C VAL A 129 -15.92 5.04 -15.54
N THR A 130 -15.87 3.73 -15.65
CA THR A 130 -15.50 3.04 -16.89
C THR A 130 -16.69 2.27 -17.44
N THR A 131 -16.95 2.38 -18.75
CA THR A 131 -17.84 1.43 -19.44
C THR A 131 -17.05 0.73 -20.54
N LEU A 132 -17.20 -0.59 -20.63
CA LEU A 132 -16.48 -1.44 -21.56
C LEU A 132 -17.45 -2.06 -22.58
N TRP A 133 -17.06 -2.03 -23.84
CA TRP A 133 -17.68 -2.78 -24.94
C TRP A 133 -16.63 -3.61 -25.67
N VAL A 134 -17.05 -4.77 -26.16
CA VAL A 134 -16.27 -5.61 -27.06
C VAL A 134 -17.13 -5.89 -28.29
N ASN A 135 -16.61 -5.63 -29.50
CA ASN A 135 -17.33 -5.77 -30.78
C ASN A 135 -18.70 -5.05 -30.78
N GLY A 136 -18.78 -3.89 -30.14
CA GLY A 136 -20.01 -3.09 -30.03
C GLY A 136 -21.00 -3.59 -28.97
N ILE A 137 -20.73 -4.71 -28.30
CA ILE A 137 -21.59 -5.28 -27.25
C ILE A 137 -21.07 -4.83 -25.89
N LYS A 138 -21.95 -4.26 -25.06
CA LYS A 138 -21.58 -3.81 -23.71
C LYS A 138 -21.26 -4.98 -22.80
N VAL A 139 -20.04 -5.00 -22.26
CA VAL A 139 -19.57 -5.99 -21.29
C VAL A 139 -19.96 -5.60 -19.87
N GLY A 140 -19.68 -4.36 -19.47
CA GLY A 140 -19.95 -3.91 -18.11
C GLY A 140 -19.65 -2.43 -17.88
N LYS A 141 -19.92 -2.02 -16.62
CA LYS A 141 -19.62 -0.68 -16.11
C LYS A 141 -18.92 -0.82 -14.75
N HIS A 142 -17.76 -0.18 -14.59
CA HIS A 142 -17.05 -0.06 -13.33
C HIS A 142 -17.25 1.35 -12.77
N SER A 143 -17.82 1.45 -11.56
CA SER A 143 -18.07 2.71 -10.86
C SER A 143 -17.69 2.65 -9.38
N VAL A 144 -16.87 1.68 -9.01
CA VAL A 144 -16.42 1.45 -7.64
C VAL A 144 -15.41 2.52 -7.21
N GLY A 145 -14.42 2.80 -8.07
CA GLY A 145 -13.39 3.82 -7.82
C GLY A 145 -12.40 3.88 -8.96
N GLY A 146 -11.82 5.05 -9.20
CA GLY A 146 -10.88 5.25 -10.30
C GLY A 146 -9.44 4.82 -10.02
N TYR A 147 -9.09 4.52 -8.76
CA TYR A 147 -7.72 4.24 -8.34
C TYR A 147 -7.45 2.77 -8.01
N THR A 148 -8.42 1.90 -8.25
CA THR A 148 -8.31 0.47 -7.96
C THR A 148 -8.38 -0.35 -9.25
N PRO A 149 -7.65 -1.48 -9.31
CA PRO A 149 -7.71 -2.38 -10.46
C PRO A 149 -9.06 -3.11 -10.54
N PHE A 150 -9.40 -3.52 -11.76
CA PHE A 150 -10.59 -4.34 -12.03
C PHE A 150 -10.40 -5.20 -13.27
N MET A 151 -11.13 -6.30 -13.34
CA MET A 151 -11.05 -7.26 -14.45
C MET A 151 -12.42 -7.63 -14.98
N TYR A 152 -12.52 -7.83 -16.31
CA TYR A 152 -13.71 -8.35 -16.98
C TYR A 152 -13.41 -9.64 -17.74
N ASP A 153 -14.24 -10.65 -17.56
CA ASP A 153 -14.29 -11.82 -18.45
C ASP A 153 -14.99 -11.40 -19.74
N ILE A 154 -14.28 -11.45 -20.86
CA ILE A 154 -14.79 -11.05 -22.18
C ILE A 154 -14.96 -12.25 -23.12
N THR A 155 -14.83 -13.47 -22.63
CA THR A 155 -14.83 -14.70 -23.43
C THR A 155 -16.01 -14.81 -24.36
N ASP A 156 -17.21 -14.46 -23.88
CA ASP A 156 -18.45 -14.60 -24.63
C ASP A 156 -18.71 -13.42 -25.60
N TYR A 157 -17.83 -12.41 -25.59
CA TYR A 157 -17.94 -11.19 -26.40
C TYR A 157 -16.90 -11.16 -27.53
N VAL A 158 -15.87 -12.01 -27.48
CA VAL A 158 -14.81 -12.06 -28.49
C VAL A 158 -15.08 -13.08 -29.55
N GLU A 159 -14.69 -12.78 -30.80
CA GLU A 159 -14.60 -13.71 -31.91
C GLU A 159 -13.18 -14.28 -31.98
N LYS A 160 -13.03 -15.55 -31.58
CA LYS A 160 -11.71 -16.21 -31.57
C LYS A 160 -11.20 -16.47 -32.99
N GLY A 161 -9.91 -16.33 -33.21
CA GLY A 161 -9.23 -16.39 -34.51
C GLY A 161 -9.32 -15.09 -35.32
N LYS A 162 -9.73 -13.97 -34.68
CA LYS A 162 -9.93 -12.67 -35.34
C LYS A 162 -9.45 -11.51 -34.47
N ASP A 163 -9.35 -10.35 -35.08
CA ASP A 163 -9.27 -9.08 -34.38
C ASP A 163 -10.63 -8.73 -33.77
N ASN A 164 -10.60 -8.24 -32.54
CA ASN A 164 -11.75 -7.85 -31.74
C ASN A 164 -11.60 -6.40 -31.30
N GLN A 165 -12.62 -5.61 -31.55
CA GLN A 165 -12.62 -4.20 -31.17
C GLN A 165 -12.98 -4.05 -29.69
N ILE A 166 -12.07 -3.50 -28.91
CA ILE A 166 -12.26 -3.09 -27.53
C ILE A 166 -12.56 -1.60 -27.54
N THR A 167 -13.66 -1.19 -26.91
CA THR A 167 -14.01 0.21 -26.72
C THR A 167 -14.20 0.49 -25.22
N VAL A 168 -13.53 1.52 -24.73
CA VAL A 168 -13.58 1.96 -23.33
C VAL A 168 -14.01 3.41 -23.27
N LEU A 169 -15.01 3.68 -22.45
CA LEU A 169 -15.43 5.02 -22.06
C LEU A 169 -14.89 5.29 -20.65
N ALA A 170 -14.01 6.28 -20.52
CA ALA A 170 -13.55 6.83 -19.25
C ALA A 170 -14.31 8.14 -18.97
N ASP A 171 -15.15 8.14 -17.94
CA ASP A 171 -16.02 9.26 -17.56
C ASP A 171 -15.56 9.89 -16.26
N ASN A 172 -14.93 11.08 -16.35
CA ASN A 172 -14.43 11.83 -15.20
C ASN A 172 -15.43 12.89 -14.68
N ARG A 173 -16.68 12.78 -15.04
CA ARG A 173 -17.68 13.71 -14.49
C ARG A 173 -17.89 13.43 -13.01
N VAL A 174 -18.23 14.51 -12.27
CA VAL A 174 -18.50 14.41 -10.84
C VAL A 174 -19.53 13.33 -10.54
N SER A 175 -19.21 12.45 -9.61
CA SER A 175 -20.04 11.34 -9.17
C SER A 175 -20.30 11.42 -7.67
N GLU A 176 -21.54 11.40 -7.24
CA GLU A 176 -21.91 11.39 -5.82
C GLU A 176 -21.72 10.01 -5.17
N ILE A 177 -21.51 8.97 -5.98
CA ILE A 177 -21.46 7.58 -5.51
C ILE A 177 -20.10 6.92 -5.70
N THR A 178 -19.14 7.58 -6.36
CA THR A 178 -17.82 7.00 -6.65
C THR A 178 -16.72 7.71 -5.86
N PRO A 179 -15.95 7.01 -5.01
CA PRO A 179 -14.79 7.56 -4.34
C PRO A 179 -13.68 8.02 -5.33
N PRO A 180 -12.89 9.03 -4.95
CA PRO A 180 -13.02 9.86 -3.76
C PRO A 180 -14.17 10.84 -3.84
N ASP A 181 -14.38 11.67 -2.80
CA ASP A 181 -15.49 12.60 -2.63
C ASP A 181 -15.81 13.42 -3.88
N PRO A 182 -17.09 13.85 -4.08
CA PRO A 182 -17.47 14.72 -5.19
C PRO A 182 -17.03 16.17 -5.04
N GLY A 183 -16.54 16.58 -3.86
CA GLY A 183 -16.20 17.95 -3.51
C GLY A 183 -14.86 18.46 -4.06
N PRO A 184 -14.52 19.74 -3.75
CA PRO A 184 -13.25 20.31 -4.15
C PRO A 184 -12.09 19.65 -3.44
N PHE A 185 -11.02 19.35 -4.19
CA PHE A 185 -9.82 18.68 -3.70
C PHE A 185 -8.65 19.65 -3.59
N ASP A 186 -7.64 19.24 -2.82
CA ASP A 186 -6.33 19.85 -2.85
C ASP A 186 -5.50 19.34 -4.06
N TYR A 187 -5.86 18.23 -4.65
CA TYR A 187 -5.17 17.63 -5.78
C TYR A 187 -6.11 17.40 -6.97
N ILE A 188 -5.52 17.31 -8.16
CA ILE A 188 -6.26 17.05 -9.38
C ILE A 188 -6.48 15.55 -9.55
N LYS A 189 -7.71 15.18 -9.90
CA LYS A 189 -8.09 13.83 -10.32
C LYS A 189 -7.91 13.72 -11.84
N PHE A 190 -6.77 13.25 -12.26
CA PHE A 190 -6.52 12.97 -13.67
C PHE A 190 -7.31 11.74 -14.11
N SER A 191 -7.82 11.76 -15.32
CA SER A 191 -8.66 10.69 -15.85
C SER A 191 -8.08 10.02 -17.08
N GLY A 192 -8.71 8.94 -17.49
CA GLY A 192 -8.31 8.14 -18.67
C GLY A 192 -7.83 6.76 -18.28
N LEU A 193 -7.26 6.06 -19.26
CA LEU A 193 -6.51 4.81 -19.04
C LEU A 193 -5.10 5.18 -18.57
N TYR A 194 -4.98 5.54 -17.30
CA TYR A 194 -3.75 6.14 -16.76
C TYR A 194 -2.81 5.11 -16.12
N ARG A 195 -3.15 3.82 -16.17
CA ARG A 195 -2.33 2.66 -15.80
C ARG A 195 -2.41 1.58 -16.87
N ASP A 196 -1.63 0.53 -16.69
CA ASP A 196 -1.49 -0.55 -17.66
C ASP A 196 -2.78 -1.33 -17.91
N VAL A 197 -2.91 -1.85 -19.14
CA VAL A 197 -4.02 -2.72 -19.57
C VAL A 197 -3.47 -4.02 -20.14
N TYR A 198 -4.06 -5.14 -19.70
CA TYR A 198 -3.61 -6.45 -20.16
C TYR A 198 -4.76 -7.29 -20.71
N LEU A 199 -4.43 -8.09 -21.73
CA LEU A 199 -5.22 -9.23 -22.16
C LEU A 199 -4.69 -10.48 -21.46
N VAL A 200 -5.57 -11.18 -20.72
CA VAL A 200 -5.21 -12.38 -19.98
C VAL A 200 -5.99 -13.57 -20.51
N GLU A 201 -5.27 -14.64 -20.87
CA GLU A 201 -5.87 -15.91 -21.28
C GLU A 201 -5.63 -16.97 -20.19
N LYS A 202 -6.69 -17.71 -19.84
CA LYS A 202 -6.63 -18.79 -18.84
C LYS A 202 -7.32 -20.04 -19.37
N ASN A 203 -6.86 -21.22 -18.94
CA ASN A 203 -7.60 -22.46 -19.18
C ASN A 203 -8.97 -22.47 -18.47
N LEU A 204 -9.86 -23.36 -18.88
CA LEU A 204 -11.13 -23.57 -18.18
C LEU A 204 -10.95 -24.02 -16.73
N LEU A 205 -9.88 -24.78 -16.44
CA LEU A 205 -9.42 -25.06 -15.09
C LEU A 205 -8.22 -24.15 -14.81
N HIS A 206 -8.37 -23.19 -13.90
CA HIS A 206 -7.34 -22.15 -13.66
C HIS A 206 -7.33 -21.60 -12.24
N ILE A 207 -6.23 -20.98 -11.87
CA ILE A 207 -6.09 -20.18 -10.64
C ILE A 207 -6.89 -18.88 -10.83
N THR A 208 -7.78 -18.57 -9.89
CA THR A 208 -8.60 -17.36 -9.95
C THR A 208 -7.74 -16.09 -9.81
N SER A 209 -8.28 -14.93 -10.15
CA SER A 209 -7.62 -13.65 -9.90
C SER A 209 -7.87 -13.19 -8.46
N ASN A 210 -6.89 -12.55 -7.82
CA ASN A 210 -7.05 -11.95 -6.50
C ASN A 210 -8.26 -10.99 -6.43
N LEU A 211 -8.63 -10.35 -7.55
CA LEU A 211 -9.70 -9.37 -7.60
C LEU A 211 -11.11 -9.96 -7.63
N GLU A 212 -11.27 -11.24 -7.92
CA GLU A 212 -12.60 -11.85 -8.11
C GLU A 212 -13.40 -11.93 -6.82
N SER A 213 -12.78 -12.27 -5.69
CA SER A 213 -13.41 -12.34 -4.37
C SER A 213 -12.37 -12.32 -3.24
N MET A 214 -12.83 -12.24 -2.00
CA MET A 214 -11.98 -12.29 -0.80
C MET A 214 -11.10 -13.55 -0.75
N ASN A 215 -11.61 -14.68 -1.20
CA ASN A 215 -10.94 -15.97 -1.14
C ASN A 215 -10.18 -16.32 -2.42
N SER A 216 -10.29 -15.50 -3.47
CA SER A 216 -9.73 -15.80 -4.78
C SER A 216 -8.23 -15.53 -4.87
N GLY A 217 -7.63 -16.07 -5.93
CA GLY A 217 -6.22 -15.95 -6.24
C GLY A 217 -5.33 -16.72 -5.28
N VAL A 218 -4.16 -16.16 -5.02
CA VAL A 218 -3.16 -16.69 -4.10
C VAL A 218 -3.00 -15.73 -2.93
N THR A 219 -3.21 -16.22 -1.72
CA THR A 219 -2.99 -15.46 -0.49
C THR A 219 -1.86 -16.11 0.30
N ILE A 220 -0.85 -15.33 0.67
CA ILE A 220 0.33 -15.81 1.36
C ILE A 220 0.45 -15.08 2.70
N THR A 221 0.52 -15.82 3.79
CA THR A 221 0.75 -15.26 5.11
C THR A 221 1.89 -15.98 5.83
N THR A 222 2.47 -15.33 6.82
CA THR A 222 3.54 -15.88 7.67
C THR A 222 3.06 -15.91 9.12
N PRO A 223 2.22 -16.90 9.49
CA PRO A 223 1.56 -16.95 10.80
C PRO A 223 2.53 -17.09 11.98
N SER A 224 3.73 -17.56 11.74
CA SER A 224 4.80 -17.61 12.74
C SER A 224 6.12 -17.18 12.13
N VAL A 225 6.78 -16.22 12.77
CA VAL A 225 8.11 -15.71 12.39
C VAL A 225 8.98 -15.66 13.64
N ASP A 226 9.94 -16.59 13.70
CA ASP A 226 10.96 -16.65 14.75
C ASP A 226 12.29 -16.10 14.21
N TYR A 227 12.43 -14.77 14.30
CA TYR A 227 13.62 -14.07 13.81
C TYR A 227 14.88 -14.33 14.65
N VAL A 228 14.73 -14.90 15.87
CA VAL A 228 15.86 -15.24 16.74
C VAL A 228 16.52 -16.55 16.28
N ASN A 229 15.71 -17.56 15.96
CA ASN A 229 16.21 -18.88 15.56
C ASN A 229 16.22 -19.09 14.03
N GLY A 230 15.75 -18.09 13.25
CA GLY A 230 15.77 -18.17 11.79
C GLY A 230 14.69 -19.08 11.20
N ASN A 231 13.52 -19.20 11.85
CA ASN A 231 12.42 -20.05 11.42
C ASN A 231 11.20 -19.24 10.97
N ALA A 232 10.41 -19.78 10.05
CA ALA A 232 9.11 -19.20 9.70
C ALA A 232 8.14 -20.27 9.23
N THR A 233 6.86 -20.10 9.56
CA THR A 233 5.74 -20.84 8.97
C THR A 233 5.11 -20.01 7.88
N ILE A 234 4.83 -20.64 6.74
CA ILE A 234 4.21 -20.01 5.58
C ILE A 234 2.89 -20.72 5.31
N ASP A 235 1.79 -19.97 5.26
CA ASP A 235 0.45 -20.44 4.87
C ASP A 235 0.14 -19.86 3.49
N ILE A 236 -0.11 -20.74 2.51
CA ILE A 236 -0.42 -20.37 1.13
C ILE A 236 -1.79 -20.94 0.79
N ARG A 237 -2.72 -20.04 0.47
CA ARG A 237 -4.09 -20.38 0.10
C ARG A 237 -4.33 -20.02 -1.34
N THR A 238 -4.81 -20.99 -2.14
CA THR A 238 -5.00 -20.83 -3.59
C THR A 238 -6.38 -21.30 -4.00
N GLU A 239 -7.15 -20.41 -4.64
CA GLU A 239 -8.44 -20.76 -5.20
C GLU A 239 -8.32 -21.14 -6.67
N ILE A 240 -8.90 -22.28 -7.03
CA ILE A 240 -9.02 -22.81 -8.39
C ILE A 240 -10.48 -22.79 -8.81
N HIS A 241 -10.73 -22.42 -10.06
CA HIS A 241 -12.07 -22.47 -10.67
C HIS A 241 -12.07 -23.45 -11.85
N ASN A 242 -13.01 -24.39 -11.84
CA ASN A 242 -13.28 -25.25 -12.98
C ASN A 242 -14.50 -24.74 -13.74
N GLN A 243 -14.30 -23.96 -14.80
CA GLN A 243 -15.34 -23.46 -15.69
C GLN A 243 -15.66 -24.45 -16.83
N GLY A 244 -15.07 -25.65 -16.82
CA GLY A 244 -15.38 -26.72 -17.77
C GLY A 244 -16.68 -27.44 -17.44
N SER A 245 -17.07 -28.38 -18.31
CA SER A 245 -18.30 -29.18 -18.19
C SER A 245 -18.09 -30.55 -17.52
N GLN A 246 -16.86 -30.87 -17.11
CA GLN A 246 -16.50 -32.14 -16.50
C GLN A 246 -15.73 -31.91 -15.21
N THR A 247 -15.85 -32.86 -14.25
CA THR A 247 -14.96 -32.91 -13.09
C THR A 247 -13.51 -33.05 -13.56
N LYS A 248 -12.63 -32.23 -12.99
CA LYS A 248 -11.20 -32.20 -13.34
C LYS A 248 -10.37 -32.44 -12.08
N LYS A 249 -9.41 -33.36 -12.17
CA LYS A 249 -8.39 -33.52 -11.17
C LYS A 249 -7.39 -32.36 -11.29
N ALA A 250 -7.23 -31.60 -10.21
CA ALA A 250 -6.32 -30.48 -10.09
C ALA A 250 -5.22 -30.81 -9.09
N THR A 251 -3.97 -30.59 -9.48
CA THR A 251 -2.83 -30.71 -8.55
C THR A 251 -2.17 -29.33 -8.42
N ILE A 252 -2.12 -28.77 -7.22
CA ILE A 252 -1.44 -27.53 -6.91
C ILE A 252 -0.06 -27.79 -6.30
N VAL A 253 0.93 -27.06 -6.79
CA VAL A 253 2.27 -27.02 -6.22
C VAL A 253 2.66 -25.61 -5.85
N GLN A 254 3.06 -25.45 -4.63
CA GLN A 254 3.74 -24.26 -4.17
C GLN A 254 5.24 -24.51 -4.10
N ARG A 255 6.02 -23.56 -4.58
CA ARG A 255 7.45 -23.51 -4.34
C ARG A 255 7.82 -22.15 -3.80
N VAL A 256 8.46 -22.16 -2.65
CA VAL A 256 9.14 -20.98 -2.15
C VAL A 256 10.58 -21.06 -2.62
N VAL A 257 10.98 -20.09 -3.43
CA VAL A 257 12.29 -20.05 -4.09
C VAL A 257 13.06 -18.85 -3.56
N ASP A 258 14.30 -19.09 -3.12
CA ASP A 258 15.18 -18.01 -2.63
C ASP A 258 15.79 -17.17 -3.76
N ALA A 259 16.55 -16.15 -3.39
CA ALA A 259 17.25 -15.26 -4.33
C ALA A 259 18.30 -15.96 -5.22
N LYS A 260 18.75 -17.17 -4.84
CA LYS A 260 19.67 -17.97 -5.65
C LYS A 260 18.93 -18.90 -6.63
N GLY A 261 17.60 -18.96 -6.55
CA GLY A 261 16.77 -19.86 -7.36
C GLY A 261 16.61 -21.26 -6.73
N GLU A 262 17.01 -21.44 -5.44
CA GLU A 262 16.86 -22.71 -4.72
C GLU A 262 15.47 -22.84 -4.11
N VAL A 263 14.83 -24.00 -4.24
CA VAL A 263 13.53 -24.28 -3.64
C VAL A 263 13.73 -24.61 -2.17
N VAL A 264 13.37 -23.69 -1.28
CA VAL A 264 13.51 -23.82 0.18
C VAL A 264 12.29 -24.42 0.87
N LEU A 265 11.11 -24.33 0.22
CA LEU A 265 9.88 -24.99 0.68
C LEU A 265 9.07 -25.44 -0.53
N LYS A 266 8.49 -26.63 -0.42
CA LYS A 266 7.73 -27.27 -1.47
C LYS A 266 6.51 -27.94 -0.87
N LEU A 267 5.33 -27.47 -1.29
CA LEU A 267 4.05 -27.95 -0.81
C LEU A 267 3.21 -28.44 -1.98
N THR A 268 2.38 -29.44 -1.77
CA THR A 268 1.73 -30.15 -2.88
C THR A 268 0.38 -30.70 -2.46
N GLU A 269 -0.67 -30.60 -3.32
CA GLU A 269 -2.02 -31.06 -3.00
C GLU A 269 -2.84 -31.39 -4.25
N THR A 270 -3.73 -32.37 -4.16
CA THR A 270 -4.58 -32.81 -5.28
C THR A 270 -6.03 -32.93 -4.86
N CYS A 271 -6.95 -32.40 -5.68
CA CYS A 271 -8.39 -32.48 -5.45
C CYS A 271 -9.12 -32.65 -6.78
N ASP A 272 -10.28 -33.29 -6.77
CA ASP A 272 -11.20 -33.35 -7.89
C ASP A 272 -12.17 -32.17 -7.79
N ILE A 273 -12.19 -31.31 -8.82
CA ILE A 273 -13.00 -30.11 -8.84
C ILE A 273 -14.17 -30.30 -9.81
N ALA A 274 -15.41 -30.25 -9.30
CA ALA A 274 -16.61 -30.43 -10.08
C ALA A 274 -16.84 -29.28 -11.11
N PRO A 275 -17.62 -29.51 -12.16
CA PRO A 275 -17.95 -28.50 -13.15
C PRO A 275 -18.60 -27.26 -12.54
N GLY A 276 -18.16 -26.07 -12.94
CA GLY A 276 -18.69 -24.78 -12.50
C GLY A 276 -18.38 -24.43 -11.04
N THR A 277 -17.54 -25.21 -10.35
CA THR A 277 -17.24 -24.98 -8.93
C THR A 277 -15.85 -24.41 -8.71
N ARG A 278 -15.67 -23.81 -7.53
CA ARG A 278 -14.38 -23.34 -7.02
C ARG A 278 -13.91 -24.24 -5.86
N HIS A 279 -12.61 -24.39 -5.75
CA HIS A 279 -11.98 -25.09 -4.64
C HIS A 279 -10.83 -24.26 -4.11
N ARG A 280 -10.68 -24.19 -2.79
CA ARG A 280 -9.60 -23.47 -2.12
C ARG A 280 -8.66 -24.45 -1.44
N PHE A 281 -7.45 -24.51 -1.96
CA PHE A 281 -6.34 -25.22 -1.32
C PHE A 281 -5.78 -24.40 -0.17
N ALA A 282 -5.43 -25.05 0.94
CA ALA A 282 -4.84 -24.41 2.12
C ALA A 282 -3.59 -25.19 2.56
N GLN A 283 -2.42 -24.67 2.24
CA GLN A 283 -1.15 -25.36 2.37
C GLN A 283 -0.22 -24.66 3.34
N ILE A 284 0.24 -25.34 4.38
CA ILE A 284 1.11 -24.78 5.42
C ILE A 284 2.41 -25.56 5.47
N GLY A 285 3.54 -24.85 5.55
CA GLY A 285 4.85 -25.42 5.69
C GLY A 285 5.84 -24.49 6.38
N GLY A 286 6.97 -25.05 6.83
CA GLY A 286 8.01 -24.32 7.54
C GLY A 286 9.29 -24.16 6.74
N ILE A 287 10.03 -23.10 7.00
CA ILE A 287 11.45 -22.94 6.66
C ILE A 287 12.21 -22.85 7.99
N ASP A 288 13.16 -23.76 8.21
CA ASP A 288 13.85 -23.89 9.48
C ASP A 288 15.32 -23.44 9.37
N ASN A 289 15.80 -22.72 10.40
CA ASN A 289 17.19 -22.36 10.65
C ASN A 289 17.92 -21.57 9.55
N ASN A 290 17.24 -21.05 8.53
CA ASN A 290 17.92 -20.37 7.41
C ASN A 290 17.08 -19.29 6.73
N VAL A 291 16.04 -18.79 7.39
CA VAL A 291 15.20 -17.73 6.83
C VAL A 291 16.01 -16.45 6.67
N LYS A 292 15.93 -15.87 5.48
CA LYS A 292 16.40 -14.53 5.19
C LYS A 292 15.22 -13.57 5.36
N PHE A 293 15.19 -12.86 6.48
CA PHE A 293 14.10 -11.93 6.78
C PHE A 293 14.17 -10.71 5.90
N TRP A 294 13.01 -10.23 5.49
CA TRP A 294 12.85 -8.97 4.80
C TRP A 294 12.88 -7.81 5.81
N SER A 295 13.66 -6.80 5.53
CA SER A 295 13.73 -5.56 6.31
C SER A 295 14.04 -4.36 5.42
N THR A 296 14.00 -3.16 5.99
CA THR A 296 14.34 -1.94 5.25
C THR A 296 15.80 -1.86 4.84
N SER A 297 16.70 -2.48 5.60
CA SER A 297 18.14 -2.57 5.28
C SER A 297 18.50 -3.79 4.44
N HIS A 298 17.74 -4.87 4.57
CA HIS A 298 17.95 -6.14 3.87
C HIS A 298 16.61 -6.62 3.28
N PRO A 299 16.17 -6.10 2.13
CA PRO A 299 14.89 -6.45 1.52
C PRO A 299 14.94 -7.83 0.86
N ASN A 300 15.21 -8.86 1.64
CA ASN A 300 15.31 -10.24 1.15
C ASN A 300 13.95 -10.74 0.69
N LEU A 301 13.83 -11.08 -0.58
CA LEU A 301 12.62 -11.59 -1.18
C LEU A 301 12.78 -13.04 -1.60
N TYR A 302 11.74 -13.80 -1.35
CA TYR A 302 11.48 -15.10 -1.96
C TYR A 302 10.45 -14.94 -3.07
N LYS A 303 10.46 -15.86 -4.02
CA LYS A 303 9.40 -16.06 -5.00
C LYS A 303 8.53 -17.22 -4.58
N VAL A 304 7.23 -17.03 -4.47
CA VAL A 304 6.26 -18.12 -4.34
C VAL A 304 5.69 -18.42 -5.72
N ASN A 305 6.12 -19.55 -6.28
CA ASN A 305 5.63 -20.05 -7.55
C ASN A 305 4.48 -21.02 -7.30
N THR A 306 3.27 -20.63 -7.67
CA THR A 306 2.04 -21.42 -7.57
C THR A 306 1.71 -22.01 -8.92
N THR A 307 1.76 -23.33 -9.09
CA THR A 307 1.47 -23.99 -10.35
C THR A 307 0.31 -24.97 -10.22
N LEU A 308 -0.58 -24.96 -11.21
CA LEU A 308 -1.67 -25.87 -11.38
C LEU A 308 -1.33 -26.89 -12.48
N TYR A 309 -1.47 -28.17 -12.17
CA TYR A 309 -1.37 -29.27 -13.13
C TYR A 309 -2.71 -29.96 -13.34
N ASP A 310 -2.90 -30.43 -14.57
CA ASP A 310 -4.01 -31.32 -14.92
C ASP A 310 -3.76 -32.78 -14.50
N GLU A 311 -4.73 -33.66 -14.79
CA GLU A 311 -4.66 -35.10 -14.50
C GLU A 311 -3.48 -35.81 -15.21
N ALA A 312 -3.05 -35.29 -16.37
CA ALA A 312 -1.91 -35.84 -17.13
C ALA A 312 -0.56 -35.34 -16.60
N GLY A 313 -0.55 -34.47 -15.59
CA GLY A 313 0.66 -33.85 -15.06
C GLY A 313 1.21 -32.72 -15.93
N LYS A 314 0.40 -32.19 -16.87
CA LYS A 314 0.75 -31.00 -17.65
C LYS A 314 0.51 -29.76 -16.79
N ALA A 315 1.49 -28.85 -16.70
CA ALA A 315 1.33 -27.55 -16.12
C ALA A 315 0.39 -26.70 -17.01
N ILE A 316 -0.76 -26.30 -16.48
CA ILE A 316 -1.80 -25.60 -17.23
C ILE A 316 -1.98 -24.16 -16.77
N ASP A 317 -1.54 -23.81 -15.58
CA ASP A 317 -1.64 -22.46 -15.04
C ASP A 317 -0.54 -22.14 -14.04
N VAL A 318 -0.21 -20.85 -13.89
CA VAL A 318 0.82 -20.35 -12.98
C VAL A 318 0.54 -18.96 -12.47
N VAL A 319 0.91 -18.73 -11.22
CA VAL A 319 0.98 -17.40 -10.62
C VAL A 319 2.23 -17.30 -9.76
N ASP A 320 3.02 -16.25 -9.97
CA ASP A 320 4.16 -15.92 -9.13
C ASP A 320 3.82 -14.76 -8.19
N ASN A 321 4.25 -14.88 -6.94
CA ASN A 321 4.13 -13.82 -5.94
C ASN A 321 5.47 -13.56 -5.28
N ARG A 322 5.74 -12.32 -4.91
CA ARG A 322 6.84 -11.97 -4.00
C ARG A 322 6.46 -12.35 -2.58
N LEU A 323 7.44 -12.79 -1.80
CA LEU A 323 7.28 -13.07 -0.38
C LEU A 323 8.49 -12.50 0.37
N GLY A 324 8.25 -11.51 1.21
CA GLY A 324 9.21 -11.06 2.22
C GLY A 324 8.78 -11.53 3.60
N ILE A 325 9.53 -12.45 4.18
CA ILE A 325 9.24 -13.00 5.50
C ILE A 325 9.67 -11.97 6.56
N ARG A 326 8.72 -11.46 7.31
CA ARG A 326 8.95 -10.43 8.33
C ARG A 326 7.89 -10.51 9.43
N LYS A 327 8.21 -9.90 10.57
CA LYS A 327 7.28 -9.64 11.66
C LYS A 327 7.18 -8.13 11.88
N VAL A 328 5.98 -7.58 11.76
CA VAL A 328 5.66 -6.18 12.08
C VAL A 328 4.92 -6.16 13.40
N GLU A 329 5.37 -5.33 14.33
CA GLU A 329 4.79 -5.20 15.67
C GLU A 329 4.66 -3.71 16.02
N TYR A 330 3.54 -3.35 16.60
CA TYR A 330 3.33 -2.03 17.18
C TYR A 330 2.75 -2.17 18.57
N ASP A 331 3.37 -1.47 19.49
CA ASP A 331 2.97 -1.40 20.88
C ASP A 331 3.05 0.06 21.34
N PRO A 332 1.96 0.66 21.86
CA PRO A 332 1.95 2.06 22.31
C PRO A 332 2.97 2.38 23.41
N GLU A 333 3.42 1.38 24.16
CA GLU A 333 4.39 1.57 25.25
C GLU A 333 5.85 1.40 24.79
N THR A 334 6.08 0.61 23.72
CA THR A 334 7.44 0.29 23.27
C THR A 334 7.75 0.74 21.85
N GLY A 335 6.74 1.21 21.09
CA GLY A 335 6.90 1.74 19.75
C GLY A 335 6.80 0.69 18.65
N PHE A 336 7.22 1.08 17.44
CA PHE A 336 7.13 0.25 16.24
C PHE A 336 8.39 -0.64 16.09
N ARG A 337 8.18 -1.91 15.75
CA ARG A 337 9.25 -2.89 15.56
C ARG A 337 9.11 -3.65 14.25
N LEU A 338 10.24 -3.94 13.63
CA LEU A 338 10.36 -4.82 12.49
C LEU A 338 11.38 -5.92 12.82
N ASN A 339 10.93 -7.18 12.80
CA ASN A 339 11.75 -8.34 13.19
C ASN A 339 12.39 -8.18 14.60
N GLY A 340 11.65 -7.60 15.54
CA GLY A 340 12.10 -7.31 16.89
C GLY A 340 12.97 -6.06 17.05
N GLU A 341 13.50 -5.51 15.97
CA GLU A 341 14.27 -4.26 16.02
C GLU A 341 13.32 -3.06 16.10
N HIS A 342 13.62 -2.14 17.03
CA HIS A 342 12.90 -0.88 17.13
C HIS A 342 13.31 0.04 15.98
N ILE A 343 12.34 0.47 15.17
CA ILE A 343 12.59 1.38 14.05
C ILE A 343 11.64 2.58 14.12
N LYS A 344 12.07 3.69 13.52
CA LYS A 344 11.22 4.85 13.23
C LYS A 344 10.78 4.83 11.77
N LEU A 345 9.49 5.05 11.53
CA LEU A 345 8.95 5.24 10.20
C LEU A 345 9.26 6.67 9.73
N VAL A 346 10.16 6.80 8.78
CA VAL A 346 10.60 8.10 8.26
C VAL A 346 10.44 8.13 6.75
N GLY A 347 9.66 9.10 6.28
CA GLY A 347 9.39 9.18 4.86
C GLY A 347 8.55 10.38 4.47
N PHE A 348 7.98 10.27 3.28
CA PHE A 348 7.12 11.30 2.71
C PHE A 348 5.80 10.72 2.22
N ASN A 349 4.78 11.57 2.25
CA ASN A 349 3.58 11.38 1.44
C ASN A 349 3.93 11.54 -0.04
N ARG A 350 3.32 10.76 -0.91
CA ARG A 350 3.53 10.83 -2.35
C ARG A 350 2.21 10.92 -3.10
N HIS A 351 2.02 12.02 -3.85
CA HIS A 351 1.12 12.02 -4.99
C HIS A 351 1.83 11.44 -6.22
N GLN A 352 1.10 10.67 -7.05
CA GLN A 352 1.71 10.04 -8.24
C GLN A 352 1.92 11.00 -9.41
N HIS A 353 1.45 12.23 -9.32
CA HIS A 353 1.53 13.24 -10.38
C HIS A 353 2.96 13.52 -10.85
N PHE A 354 3.12 13.64 -12.16
CA PHE A 354 4.35 14.11 -12.79
C PHE A 354 4.08 15.33 -13.67
N ALA A 355 5.10 16.17 -13.85
CA ALA A 355 4.99 17.33 -14.75
C ALA A 355 4.51 16.89 -16.14
N TYR A 356 3.60 17.65 -16.75
CA TYR A 356 3.02 17.48 -18.09
C TYR A 356 2.19 16.22 -18.33
N ILE A 357 2.39 15.15 -17.59
CA ILE A 357 1.71 13.86 -17.82
C ILE A 357 0.68 13.51 -16.75
N GLY A 358 0.57 14.32 -15.67
CA GLY A 358 -0.39 14.05 -14.58
C GLY A 358 -0.20 12.66 -13.98
N ASP A 359 -1.27 11.86 -13.94
CA ASP A 359 -1.26 10.48 -13.43
C ASP A 359 -0.84 9.43 -14.48
N ALA A 360 -0.68 9.83 -15.75
CA ALA A 360 -0.28 8.91 -16.82
C ALA A 360 1.24 8.63 -16.77
N VAL A 361 1.70 8.04 -15.68
CA VAL A 361 3.13 7.88 -15.34
C VAL A 361 3.60 6.49 -15.73
N PRO A 362 4.66 6.37 -16.56
CA PRO A 362 5.26 5.08 -16.88
C PRO A 362 5.89 4.39 -15.66
N ASN A 363 5.90 3.05 -15.66
CA ASN A 363 6.42 2.21 -14.59
C ASN A 363 7.85 2.58 -14.16
N SER A 364 8.71 2.93 -15.11
CA SER A 364 10.10 3.32 -14.84
C SER A 364 10.21 4.57 -13.95
N LEU A 365 9.33 5.56 -14.13
CA LEU A 365 9.30 6.77 -13.31
C LEU A 365 8.79 6.48 -11.90
N HIS A 366 7.80 5.60 -11.77
CA HIS A 366 7.34 5.13 -10.46
C HIS A 366 8.46 4.46 -9.68
N TYR A 367 9.21 3.58 -10.34
CA TYR A 367 10.34 2.89 -9.72
C TYR A 367 11.46 3.87 -9.32
N ARG A 368 11.79 4.85 -10.18
CA ARG A 368 12.81 5.89 -9.90
C ARG A 368 12.47 6.74 -8.70
N ASP A 369 11.20 7.10 -8.48
CA ASP A 369 10.78 7.82 -7.28
C ASP A 369 11.19 7.04 -6.00
N MET A 370 11.04 5.73 -6.00
CA MET A 370 11.43 4.90 -4.84
C MET A 370 12.95 4.75 -4.68
N ILE A 371 13.70 4.76 -5.77
CA ILE A 371 15.17 4.85 -5.70
C ILE A 371 15.59 6.17 -5.05
N GLN A 372 14.95 7.29 -5.39
CA GLN A 372 15.22 8.59 -4.75
C GLN A 372 14.93 8.53 -3.25
N PHE A 373 13.80 7.95 -2.83
CA PHE A 373 13.50 7.75 -1.41
C PHE A 373 14.61 6.96 -0.71
N LYS A 374 15.04 5.86 -1.31
CA LYS A 374 16.10 5.03 -0.76
C LYS A 374 17.44 5.77 -0.68
N ASN A 375 17.77 6.56 -1.71
CA ASN A 375 19.00 7.36 -1.73
C ASN A 375 19.01 8.42 -0.64
N LEU A 376 17.88 8.95 -0.25
CA LEU A 376 17.73 9.85 0.90
C LEU A 376 17.82 9.12 2.26
N GLY A 377 17.83 7.78 2.28
CA GLY A 377 17.83 7.01 3.52
C GLY A 377 16.44 6.84 4.15
N LEU A 378 15.39 7.18 3.40
CA LEU A 378 14.01 7.01 3.85
C LEU A 378 13.61 5.53 3.87
N ASN A 379 12.77 5.16 4.83
CA ASN A 379 12.31 3.79 5.00
C ASN A 379 10.78 3.63 4.92
N CYS A 380 10.04 4.71 4.70
CA CYS A 380 8.59 4.67 4.67
C CYS A 380 8.01 5.62 3.60
N MET A 381 6.85 5.25 3.06
CA MET A 381 6.05 6.07 2.15
C MET A 381 4.56 5.94 2.50
N ARG A 382 3.77 7.03 2.35
CA ARG A 382 2.31 6.98 2.34
C ARG A 382 1.79 7.31 0.95
N THR A 383 0.86 6.50 0.47
CA THR A 383 0.19 6.72 -0.82
C THR A 383 -0.94 7.74 -0.68
N ALA A 384 -0.60 9.02 -0.70
CA ALA A 384 -1.61 10.06 -0.54
C ALA A 384 -2.31 10.38 -1.88
N HIS A 385 -3.66 10.39 -1.94
CA HIS A 385 -4.64 9.90 -0.95
C HIS A 385 -5.47 8.79 -1.57
N TYR A 386 -4.79 7.80 -2.17
CA TYR A 386 -5.39 6.72 -2.98
C TYR A 386 -4.37 5.60 -3.23
N PRO A 387 -4.82 4.39 -3.55
CA PRO A 387 -3.92 3.31 -4.00
C PRO A 387 -3.13 3.75 -5.23
N GLN A 388 -1.82 3.55 -5.18
CA GLN A 388 -0.95 3.91 -6.30
C GLN A 388 -0.64 2.70 -7.19
N ASP A 389 0.17 2.92 -8.21
CA ASP A 389 0.54 1.94 -9.21
C ASP A 389 1.24 0.71 -8.61
N ASP A 390 1.02 -0.47 -9.18
CA ASP A 390 1.64 -1.73 -8.74
C ASP A 390 3.16 -1.68 -8.77
N GLU A 391 3.76 -0.92 -9.70
CA GLU A 391 5.21 -0.77 -9.79
C GLU A 391 5.81 -0.02 -8.60
N ILE A 392 5.06 0.91 -7.98
CA ILE A 392 5.47 1.56 -6.72
C ILE A 392 5.60 0.52 -5.62
N ILE A 393 4.59 -0.32 -5.45
CA ILE A 393 4.57 -1.32 -4.39
C ILE A 393 5.66 -2.36 -4.62
N LYS A 394 5.87 -2.76 -5.88
CA LYS A 394 6.98 -3.61 -6.28
C LYS A 394 8.33 -2.99 -5.94
N ALA A 395 8.54 -1.73 -6.30
CA ALA A 395 9.77 -1.01 -5.97
C ALA A 395 9.99 -0.94 -4.45
N CYS A 396 8.93 -0.71 -3.66
CA CYS A 396 9.03 -0.71 -2.20
C CYS A 396 9.39 -2.10 -1.64
N ASP A 397 8.82 -3.17 -2.20
CA ASP A 397 9.17 -4.54 -1.83
C ASP A 397 10.66 -4.83 -2.08
N GLU A 398 11.18 -4.42 -3.24
CA GLU A 398 12.55 -4.68 -3.70
C GLU A 398 13.60 -3.77 -3.03
N LEU A 399 13.23 -2.55 -2.68
CA LEU A 399 14.14 -1.56 -2.10
C LEU A 399 14.08 -1.47 -0.56
N GLY A 400 13.13 -2.15 0.06
CA GLY A 400 12.97 -2.12 1.51
C GLY A 400 12.38 -0.79 2.02
N ILE A 401 11.29 -0.33 1.40
CA ILE A 401 10.53 0.84 1.82
C ILE A 401 9.19 0.37 2.34
N LEU A 402 8.86 0.68 3.58
CA LEU A 402 7.59 0.36 4.21
C LEU A 402 6.47 1.25 3.63
N VAL A 403 5.29 0.69 3.44
CA VAL A 403 4.18 1.39 2.81
C VAL A 403 2.99 1.49 3.76
N TYR A 404 2.53 2.71 3.93
CA TYR A 404 1.19 3.03 4.41
C TYR A 404 0.32 3.26 3.17
N GLU A 405 -0.53 2.31 2.81
CA GLU A 405 -1.40 2.41 1.65
C GLU A 405 -2.82 2.75 2.06
N GLU A 406 -3.42 3.77 1.41
CA GLU A 406 -4.74 4.24 1.82
C GLU A 406 -5.80 4.14 0.73
N VAL A 407 -7.03 3.91 1.18
CA VAL A 407 -8.24 3.90 0.34
C VAL A 407 -8.51 5.31 -0.21
N PRO A 408 -9.07 5.45 -1.43
CA PRO A 408 -9.26 6.75 -2.06
C PRO A 408 -10.30 7.59 -1.31
N THR A 409 -9.82 8.57 -0.53
CA THR A 409 -10.67 9.47 0.26
C THR A 409 -10.12 10.89 0.25
N TRP A 410 -10.97 11.84 0.69
CA TRP A 410 -10.59 13.19 0.99
C TRP A 410 -11.33 13.68 2.25
N ILE A 411 -11.30 14.97 2.49
CA ILE A 411 -11.82 15.63 3.70
C ILE A 411 -13.36 15.68 3.75
N GLY A 412 -14.06 15.40 2.66
CA GLY A 412 -15.52 15.40 2.60
C GLY A 412 -16.16 14.27 3.40
N ILE A 413 -17.44 14.45 3.72
CA ILE A 413 -18.28 13.41 4.32
C ILE A 413 -19.48 13.24 3.38
N PRO A 414 -19.39 12.40 2.37
CA PRO A 414 -20.48 12.15 1.44
C PRO A 414 -21.71 11.63 2.16
N LYS A 415 -22.91 11.94 1.61
CA LYS A 415 -24.18 11.54 2.21
C LYS A 415 -24.74 10.25 1.60
N GLU A 416 -24.28 9.89 0.42
CA GLU A 416 -24.80 8.77 -0.35
C GLU A 416 -24.29 7.44 0.21
N LYS A 417 -25.22 6.57 0.57
CA LYS A 417 -24.88 5.22 1.08
C LYS A 417 -24.08 4.40 0.07
N GLU A 418 -24.39 4.54 -1.22
CA GLU A 418 -23.68 3.85 -2.28
C GLU A 418 -22.20 4.31 -2.38
N TRP A 419 -21.89 5.56 -2.03
CA TRP A 419 -20.51 6.03 -1.96
C TRP A 419 -19.70 5.21 -0.93
N TYR A 420 -20.27 5.01 0.28
CA TYR A 420 -19.60 4.21 1.31
C TYR A 420 -19.49 2.74 0.90
N ALA A 421 -20.49 2.17 0.25
CA ALA A 421 -20.40 0.82 -0.29
C ALA A 421 -19.28 0.70 -1.33
N ASN A 422 -19.12 1.70 -2.19
CA ASN A 422 -18.05 1.76 -3.18
C ASN A 422 -16.68 2.01 -2.54
N LEU A 423 -16.60 2.80 -1.46
CA LEU A 423 -15.38 2.96 -0.67
C LEU A 423 -14.90 1.61 -0.14
N GLN A 424 -15.81 0.77 0.35
CA GLN A 424 -15.48 -0.55 0.87
C GLN A 424 -15.08 -1.53 -0.22
N ARG A 425 -15.73 -1.49 -1.38
CA ARG A 425 -15.29 -2.24 -2.56
C ARG A 425 -13.90 -1.78 -3.04
N SER A 426 -13.62 -0.48 -2.97
CA SER A 426 -12.27 0.05 -3.26
C SER A 426 -11.24 -0.46 -2.25
N MET A 427 -11.57 -0.50 -0.95
CA MET A 427 -10.72 -1.08 0.09
C MET A 427 -10.43 -2.56 -0.19
N GLN A 428 -11.46 -3.33 -0.54
CA GLN A 428 -11.32 -4.74 -0.91
C GLN A 428 -10.37 -4.91 -2.12
N ALA A 429 -10.58 -4.14 -3.18
CA ALA A 429 -9.74 -4.22 -4.38
C ALA A 429 -8.28 -3.86 -4.09
N MET A 430 -8.03 -2.79 -3.33
CA MET A 430 -6.70 -2.37 -2.90
C MET A 430 -5.98 -3.48 -2.12
N ILE A 431 -6.64 -4.02 -1.08
CA ILE A 431 -6.04 -5.07 -0.25
C ILE A 431 -5.80 -6.35 -1.06
N ARG A 432 -6.79 -6.80 -1.84
CA ARG A 432 -6.66 -8.00 -2.67
C ARG A 432 -5.52 -7.90 -3.67
N ASN A 433 -5.28 -6.71 -4.20
CA ASN A 433 -4.17 -6.45 -5.11
C ASN A 433 -2.82 -6.59 -4.39
N HIS A 434 -2.66 -5.99 -3.21
CA HIS A 434 -1.37 -5.85 -2.53
C HIS A 434 -1.20 -6.71 -1.26
N LYS A 435 -2.14 -7.60 -0.92
CA LYS A 435 -2.09 -8.44 0.30
C LYS A 435 -0.84 -9.30 0.44
N ASN A 436 -0.15 -9.64 -0.66
CA ASN A 436 1.08 -10.43 -0.65
C ASN A 436 2.35 -9.57 -0.58
N SER A 437 2.26 -8.24 -0.71
CA SER A 437 3.43 -7.35 -0.71
C SER A 437 3.99 -7.15 0.70
N PRO A 438 5.26 -7.49 0.94
CA PRO A 438 5.86 -7.36 2.27
C PRO A 438 6.08 -5.91 2.70
N SER A 439 6.23 -4.98 1.77
CA SER A 439 6.41 -3.56 2.07
C SER A 439 5.16 -2.94 2.71
N VAL A 440 3.96 -3.35 2.32
CA VAL A 440 2.72 -2.83 2.89
C VAL A 440 2.57 -3.30 4.33
N ILE A 441 2.48 -2.36 5.28
CA ILE A 441 2.43 -2.62 6.73
C ILE A 441 1.19 -2.02 7.39
N ILE A 442 0.60 -0.99 6.78
CA ILE A 442 -0.56 -0.28 7.32
C ILE A 442 -1.58 -0.08 6.19
N TRP A 443 -2.82 -0.47 6.44
CA TRP A 443 -3.97 -0.11 5.62
C TRP A 443 -4.60 1.17 6.14
N GLY A 444 -4.59 2.22 5.34
CA GLY A 444 -5.25 3.48 5.63
C GLY A 444 -6.76 3.36 5.38
N ALA A 445 -7.53 3.05 6.43
CA ALA A 445 -8.92 2.66 6.37
C ALA A 445 -9.85 3.71 6.98
N GLY A 446 -9.64 4.98 6.63
CA GLY A 446 -10.41 6.09 7.12
C GLY A 446 -10.66 7.17 6.07
N LEU A 447 -11.35 8.23 6.45
CA LEU A 447 -11.46 9.45 5.66
C LEU A 447 -10.29 10.37 6.00
N ASN A 448 -9.58 10.81 4.97
CA ASN A 448 -8.45 11.71 5.17
C ASN A 448 -8.87 12.96 5.96
N HIS A 449 -8.13 13.33 7.00
CA HIS A 449 -8.44 14.35 7.99
C HIS A 449 -9.65 14.10 8.90
N ARG A 450 -10.51 13.14 8.61
CA ARG A 450 -11.76 12.92 9.37
C ARG A 450 -11.66 11.77 10.35
N GLY A 451 -10.76 10.84 10.08
CA GLY A 451 -10.50 9.73 10.97
C GLY A 451 -11.10 8.41 10.51
N ALA A 452 -11.07 7.43 11.40
CA ALA A 452 -11.47 6.07 11.10
C ALA A 452 -12.97 5.98 10.71
N VAL A 453 -13.23 5.12 9.73
CA VAL A 453 -14.57 4.67 9.35
C VAL A 453 -14.67 3.21 9.75
N ALA A 454 -15.59 2.89 10.67
CA ALA A 454 -15.69 1.55 11.24
C ALA A 454 -15.78 0.44 10.19
N GLU A 455 -16.61 0.64 9.17
CA GLU A 455 -16.82 -0.32 8.10
C GLU A 455 -15.54 -0.53 7.25
N SER A 456 -14.78 0.53 7.00
CA SER A 456 -13.52 0.40 6.26
C SER A 456 -12.45 -0.33 7.09
N GLN A 457 -12.39 -0.07 8.38
CA GLN A 457 -11.51 -0.81 9.32
C GLN A 457 -11.88 -2.29 9.34
N PHE A 458 -13.17 -2.59 9.43
CA PHE A 458 -13.70 -3.94 9.39
C PHE A 458 -13.36 -4.67 8.09
N VAL A 459 -13.63 -4.05 6.94
CA VAL A 459 -13.28 -4.63 5.63
C VAL A 459 -11.78 -4.88 5.52
N ALA A 460 -10.94 -3.94 6.00
CA ALA A 460 -9.51 -4.12 6.00
C ALA A 460 -9.10 -5.36 6.81
N LYS A 461 -9.66 -5.54 8.00
CA LYS A 461 -9.38 -6.71 8.85
C LYS A 461 -9.96 -8.01 8.31
N GLN A 462 -11.11 -7.96 7.62
CA GLN A 462 -11.66 -9.15 6.94
C GLN A 462 -10.78 -9.61 5.79
N GLU A 463 -10.34 -8.69 4.93
CA GLU A 463 -9.49 -9.00 3.77
C GLU A 463 -8.06 -9.38 4.19
N ASP A 464 -7.53 -8.70 5.22
CA ASP A 464 -6.18 -8.95 5.72
C ASP A 464 -6.05 -8.69 7.23
N PRO A 465 -6.19 -9.71 8.08
CA PRO A 465 -6.01 -9.57 9.53
C PRO A 465 -4.53 -9.44 9.95
N THR A 466 -3.58 -9.55 9.03
CA THR A 466 -2.14 -9.62 9.37
C THR A 466 -1.45 -8.26 9.42
N ARG A 467 -2.08 -7.21 8.90
CA ARG A 467 -1.52 -5.86 8.86
C ARG A 467 -2.28 -4.90 9.77
N LEU A 468 -1.57 -3.84 10.17
CA LEU A 468 -2.15 -2.76 10.96
C LEU A 468 -3.13 -1.95 10.12
N THR A 469 -4.10 -1.33 10.78
CA THR A 469 -4.99 -0.32 10.21
C THR A 469 -4.76 1.03 10.86
N SER A 470 -5.08 2.11 10.16
CA SER A 470 -4.83 3.47 10.61
C SER A 470 -6.07 4.34 10.57
N SER A 471 -6.05 5.38 11.39
CA SER A 471 -7.17 6.31 11.59
C SER A 471 -7.26 7.44 10.56
N GLN A 472 -6.16 7.87 9.94
CA GLN A 472 -6.10 9.04 9.05
C GLN A 472 -6.71 10.33 9.66
N SER A 473 -6.53 10.54 10.94
CA SER A 473 -7.11 11.65 11.70
C SER A 473 -6.38 12.97 11.45
N SER A 474 -6.96 14.08 11.87
CA SER A 474 -6.27 15.36 11.98
C SER A 474 -6.33 15.90 13.40
N ARG A 475 -5.50 16.91 13.69
CA ARG A 475 -5.54 17.58 14.99
C ARG A 475 -6.91 18.20 15.34
N TRP A 476 -7.77 18.43 14.34
CA TRP A 476 -9.11 18.98 14.55
C TRP A 476 -10.13 17.91 14.93
N THR A 477 -9.97 16.70 14.42
CA THR A 477 -10.84 15.56 14.75
C THR A 477 -10.39 14.83 16.01
N GLY A 478 -9.11 14.94 16.36
CA GLY A 478 -8.54 14.33 17.56
C GLY A 478 -8.47 12.81 17.49
N TRP A 479 -7.98 12.22 18.54
CA TRP A 479 -7.77 10.76 18.66
C TRP A 479 -9.08 9.96 18.71
N GLN A 480 -10.19 10.58 19.09
CA GLN A 480 -11.52 9.94 19.12
C GLN A 480 -11.92 9.35 17.76
N ALA A 481 -11.46 9.96 16.67
CA ALA A 481 -11.67 9.45 15.33
C ALA A 481 -10.83 8.20 15.01
N SER A 482 -10.07 7.68 15.98
CA SER A 482 -9.13 6.58 15.79
C SER A 482 -9.54 5.27 16.47
N HIS A 483 -10.69 5.22 17.12
CA HIS A 483 -11.11 4.11 17.99
C HIS A 483 -11.08 2.73 17.33
N TRP A 484 -11.24 2.69 16.01
CA TRP A 484 -11.30 1.45 15.25
C TRP A 484 -9.95 1.03 14.67
N ALA A 485 -8.92 1.86 14.79
CA ALA A 485 -7.63 1.66 14.17
C ALA A 485 -6.60 1.06 15.15
N ASP A 486 -5.68 0.23 14.60
CA ASP A 486 -4.58 -0.33 15.39
C ASP A 486 -3.51 0.71 15.72
N ILE A 487 -3.32 1.72 14.85
CA ILE A 487 -2.34 2.78 15.05
C ILE A 487 -2.96 4.16 14.87
N PHE A 488 -2.71 5.02 15.86
CA PHE A 488 -3.12 6.42 15.78
C PHE A 488 -2.20 7.17 14.83
N ALA A 489 -2.73 7.55 13.67
CA ALA A 489 -2.02 8.36 12.70
C ALA A 489 -2.70 9.73 12.56
N ASN A 490 -1.91 10.80 12.64
CA ASN A 490 -2.43 12.16 12.75
C ASN A 490 -1.69 13.15 11.85
N MET A 491 -2.45 13.94 11.09
CA MET A 491 -1.93 15.06 10.29
C MET A 491 -1.47 16.16 11.23
N ASN A 492 -0.18 16.34 11.35
CA ASN A 492 0.45 17.24 12.31
C ASN A 492 1.23 18.38 11.62
N TYR A 493 0.53 19.41 11.20
CA TYR A 493 1.09 20.54 10.43
C TYR A 493 1.86 21.58 11.26
N GLY A 494 1.78 21.52 12.58
CA GLY A 494 2.37 22.50 13.47
C GLY A 494 3.73 22.08 14.04
N PRO A 495 4.44 23.00 14.68
CA PRO A 495 5.65 22.66 15.41
C PRO A 495 5.31 21.77 16.61
N GLY A 496 6.12 20.73 16.79
CA GLY A 496 5.97 19.80 17.91
C GLY A 496 4.90 18.74 17.67
N ILE A 497 4.79 17.83 18.62
CA ILE A 497 3.85 16.72 18.58
C ILE A 497 2.53 17.14 19.21
N TRP A 498 1.46 17.01 18.45
CA TRP A 498 0.12 17.17 18.97
C TRP A 498 -0.44 15.79 19.34
N SER A 499 -0.16 15.36 20.57
CA SER A 499 -0.72 14.17 21.17
C SER A 499 -1.30 14.53 22.55
N ARG A 500 -2.39 13.89 22.92
CA ARG A 500 -2.92 14.05 24.28
C ARG A 500 -2.23 13.09 25.24
N GLU A 501 -2.20 11.80 24.94
CA GLU A 501 -1.67 10.77 25.84
C GLU A 501 -1.12 9.56 25.06
N GLU A 502 -1.46 9.41 23.78
CA GLU A 502 -1.06 8.25 22.95
C GLU A 502 0.08 8.58 22.00
N PRO A 503 1.01 7.65 21.80
CA PRO A 503 1.99 7.76 20.74
C PRO A 503 1.30 7.83 19.38
N LEU A 504 1.78 8.72 18.52
CA LEU A 504 1.19 8.90 17.20
C LEU A 504 2.22 8.73 16.08
N LEU A 505 1.78 8.17 14.97
CA LEU A 505 2.45 8.30 13.68
C LEU A 505 2.11 9.68 13.10
N GLY A 506 3.10 10.56 13.01
CA GLY A 506 2.91 11.85 12.37
C GLY A 506 2.69 11.69 10.88
N MET A 507 1.68 12.38 10.34
CA MET A 507 1.42 12.44 8.91
C MET A 507 1.25 13.88 8.47
N GLU A 508 1.64 14.18 7.22
CA GLU A 508 1.46 15.50 6.59
C GLU A 508 2.10 16.67 7.36
N GLY A 509 3.09 16.40 8.20
CA GLY A 509 3.82 17.43 8.91
C GLY A 509 4.99 17.98 8.10
N PRO A 510 5.67 19.01 8.64
CA PRO A 510 6.88 19.56 8.03
C PRO A 510 7.99 18.51 7.93
N PHE A 511 9.01 18.81 7.15
CA PHE A 511 10.19 17.96 6.98
C PHE A 511 11.46 18.69 7.45
N GLY A 512 12.56 17.95 7.56
CA GLY A 512 13.85 18.43 8.04
C GLY A 512 14.12 18.15 9.51
N PRO A 513 15.31 18.51 10.00
CA PRO A 513 15.81 18.08 11.31
C PRO A 513 14.95 18.54 12.50
N GLU A 514 14.48 19.79 12.48
CA GLU A 514 13.67 20.34 13.57
C GLU A 514 12.28 19.67 13.66
N ALA A 515 11.71 19.32 12.51
CA ALA A 515 10.39 18.69 12.43
C ALA A 515 10.42 17.24 12.91
N LEU A 516 11.50 16.51 12.63
CA LEU A 516 11.64 15.10 12.99
C LEU A 516 12.15 14.88 14.41
N ALA A 517 12.98 15.74 14.95
CA ALA A 517 13.58 15.59 16.29
C ALA A 517 12.55 15.24 17.39
N PRO A 518 11.34 15.83 17.47
CA PRO A 518 10.35 15.47 18.47
C PRO A 518 9.94 14.00 18.45
N TYR A 519 9.85 13.39 17.27
CA TYR A 519 9.48 11.98 17.10
C TYR A 519 10.60 11.01 17.49
N PHE A 520 11.85 11.47 17.46
CA PHE A 520 13.02 10.68 17.86
C PHE A 520 13.31 10.73 19.36
N ARG A 521 12.84 11.78 20.06
CA ARG A 521 13.01 11.92 21.53
C ARG A 521 12.30 10.84 22.31
N ASP A 522 11.14 10.41 21.83
CA ASP A 522 10.31 9.41 22.48
C ASP A 522 10.33 8.11 21.69
N PRO A 523 10.85 7.01 22.28
CA PRO A 523 10.90 5.72 21.61
C PRO A 523 9.51 5.18 21.26
N LYS A 524 8.46 5.57 21.98
CA LYS A 524 7.08 5.15 21.73
C LYS A 524 6.51 5.68 20.43
N MET A 525 6.94 6.85 19.96
CA MET A 525 6.46 7.46 18.73
C MET A 525 6.87 6.61 17.51
N PRO A 526 5.92 6.13 16.67
CA PRO A 526 6.25 5.33 15.49
C PRO A 526 7.13 6.06 14.46
N GLY A 527 6.94 7.36 14.28
CA GLY A 527 7.72 8.16 13.34
C GLY A 527 6.94 9.31 12.71
N MET A 528 7.43 9.79 11.57
CA MET A 528 6.85 10.90 10.82
C MET A 528 6.92 10.65 9.32
N ILE A 529 5.79 10.81 8.63
CA ILE A 529 5.66 10.82 7.17
C ILE A 529 5.32 12.25 6.74
N SER A 530 6.32 12.97 6.25
CA SER A 530 6.23 14.42 6.00
C SER A 530 5.41 14.75 4.74
N TRP A 531 4.83 15.93 4.68
CA TRP A 531 4.13 16.45 3.52
C TRP A 531 5.03 17.41 2.75
N THR A 532 5.39 17.13 1.56
CA THR A 532 5.22 15.96 0.69
C THR A 532 6.51 15.77 -0.12
N ALA A 533 6.73 14.59 -0.71
CA ALA A 533 7.97 14.32 -1.46
C ALA A 533 8.12 15.25 -2.66
N HIS A 534 7.11 15.29 -3.53
CA HIS A 534 7.15 15.99 -4.80
C HIS A 534 6.05 17.05 -4.87
N ALA A 535 6.31 18.13 -5.60
CA ALA A 535 5.27 19.05 -6.00
C ALA A 535 4.24 18.32 -6.87
N TYR A 536 2.96 18.65 -6.70
CA TYR A 536 1.85 17.99 -7.37
C TYR A 536 0.85 19.02 -7.90
N TYR A 537 0.02 18.62 -8.83
CA TYR A 537 -1.03 19.46 -9.39
C TYR A 537 -2.16 19.67 -8.38
N THR A 538 -2.52 20.94 -8.17
CA THR A 538 -3.50 21.35 -7.17
C THR A 538 -4.35 22.52 -7.65
N PHE A 539 -5.59 22.59 -7.17
CA PHE A 539 -6.48 23.73 -7.40
C PHE A 539 -6.37 24.83 -6.34
N HIS A 540 -5.69 24.60 -5.24
CA HIS A 540 -5.52 25.63 -4.23
C HIS A 540 -4.59 26.73 -4.69
N ILE A 541 -5.15 27.93 -4.78
CA ILE A 541 -4.51 29.14 -5.35
C ILE A 541 -3.41 29.70 -4.43
N PHE A 542 -3.27 29.21 -3.21
CA PHE A 542 -2.47 29.87 -2.18
C PHE A 542 -0.99 30.06 -2.52
N ASP A 543 -0.45 29.36 -3.50
CA ASP A 543 0.95 29.48 -3.90
C ASP A 543 1.25 28.87 -5.27
N SER A 544 0.36 29.04 -6.22
CA SER A 544 0.67 28.62 -7.58
C SER A 544 1.76 29.54 -8.17
N ASP A 545 2.90 28.98 -8.42
CA ASP A 545 3.72 29.44 -9.48
C ASP A 545 2.97 29.16 -10.80
N ASN A 546 2.44 30.20 -11.39
CA ASN A 546 1.49 30.16 -12.51
C ASN A 546 2.01 29.51 -13.81
N SER A 547 3.25 29.00 -13.84
CA SER A 547 3.84 28.54 -15.08
C SER A 547 3.40 27.17 -15.54
N MET A 548 2.85 26.31 -14.63
CA MET A 548 2.48 24.95 -15.00
C MET A 548 1.29 24.38 -14.22
N GLY A 549 0.52 25.16 -13.50
CA GLY A 549 -0.57 24.66 -12.67
C GLY A 549 -0.11 23.77 -11.50
N VAL A 550 1.18 23.77 -11.20
CA VAL A 550 1.78 22.97 -10.13
C VAL A 550 2.09 23.84 -8.93
N ARG A 551 1.77 23.34 -7.75
CA ARG A 551 2.10 24.02 -6.50
C ARG A 551 3.57 23.82 -6.15
N THR A 552 4.40 24.82 -6.49
CA THR A 552 5.85 24.73 -6.27
C THR A 552 6.26 24.85 -4.80
N ARG A 553 5.41 25.43 -3.95
CA ARG A 553 5.69 25.58 -2.51
C ARG A 553 5.57 24.26 -1.74
N LEU A 554 4.66 23.38 -2.13
CA LEU A 554 4.55 22.05 -1.55
C LEU A 554 5.56 21.09 -2.22
N GLY A 555 6.04 20.13 -1.46
CA GLY A 555 7.05 19.17 -1.93
C GLY A 555 8.48 19.62 -1.68
N ALA A 556 9.28 18.68 -1.20
CA ALA A 556 10.70 18.85 -1.02
C ALA A 556 11.47 18.80 -2.35
N MET A 557 10.87 18.16 -3.35
CA MET A 557 11.31 18.14 -4.75
C MET A 557 10.24 18.79 -5.63
N ASP A 558 10.62 19.30 -6.80
CA ASP A 558 9.68 19.83 -7.78
C ASP A 558 8.90 18.72 -8.53
N ALA A 559 8.04 19.10 -9.48
CA ALA A 559 7.23 18.16 -10.25
C ALA A 559 8.05 17.30 -11.24
N PHE A 560 9.31 17.66 -11.50
CA PHE A 560 10.27 16.91 -12.29
C PHE A 560 11.23 16.08 -11.42
N ARG A 561 11.02 16.04 -10.10
CA ARG A 561 11.84 15.34 -9.09
C ARG A 561 13.20 15.98 -8.82
N TYR A 562 13.41 17.20 -9.26
CA TYR A 562 14.61 17.94 -8.89
C TYR A 562 14.50 18.49 -7.46
N THR A 563 15.57 18.40 -6.67
CA THR A 563 15.61 18.90 -5.27
C THR A 563 15.36 20.41 -5.25
N LYS A 564 14.33 20.79 -4.52
CA LYS A 564 13.89 22.18 -4.37
C LYS A 564 14.23 22.73 -3.00
N ASP A 565 14.17 21.88 -1.97
CA ASP A 565 14.43 22.26 -0.59
C ASP A 565 15.71 21.60 -0.08
N ASP A 566 16.65 22.42 0.36
CA ASP A 566 17.97 21.97 0.79
C ASP A 566 17.94 21.16 2.11
N TYR A 567 16.81 21.11 2.84
CA TYR A 567 16.63 20.19 3.96
C TYR A 567 16.70 18.71 3.55
N LEU A 568 16.46 18.38 2.29
CA LEU A 568 16.59 17.01 1.80
C LEU A 568 18.01 16.47 1.97
N TYR A 569 19.02 17.32 1.90
CA TYR A 569 20.42 16.91 2.06
C TYR A 569 20.80 16.55 3.52
N TRP A 570 19.92 16.84 4.50
CA TRP A 570 20.11 16.37 5.87
C TRP A 570 19.74 14.88 6.04
N TYR A 571 18.77 14.34 5.28
CA TYR A 571 18.31 12.97 5.45
C TYR A 571 19.43 11.91 5.27
N PRO A 572 20.30 11.98 4.24
CA PRO A 572 21.45 11.08 4.15
C PRO A 572 22.41 11.18 5.33
N ALA A 573 22.59 12.37 5.91
CA ALA A 573 23.43 12.54 7.09
C ALA A 573 22.86 11.81 8.31
N GLU A 574 21.54 11.83 8.52
CA GLU A 574 20.89 11.19 9.66
C GLU A 574 20.71 9.68 9.47
N PHE A 575 20.37 9.20 8.26
CA PHE A 575 19.86 7.86 8.04
C PHE A 575 20.76 6.91 7.27
N LYS A 576 21.91 7.38 6.77
CA LYS A 576 22.87 6.53 6.07
C LYS A 576 24.15 6.35 6.89
N SER A 577 24.79 5.20 6.73
CA SER A 577 26.05 4.86 7.40
C SER A 577 27.30 5.34 6.66
N GLU A 578 27.18 5.51 5.32
CA GLU A 578 28.27 5.97 4.48
C GLU A 578 28.71 7.37 4.88
N PRO A 579 30.02 7.69 4.77
CA PRO A 579 30.53 9.04 5.03
C PRO A 579 29.81 10.09 4.20
N TYR A 580 29.18 11.06 4.86
CA TYR A 580 28.39 12.09 4.22
C TYR A 580 28.68 13.47 4.80
N ILE A 581 28.78 14.46 3.93
CA ILE A 581 28.89 15.88 4.28
C ILE A 581 28.27 16.72 3.20
N HIS A 582 27.53 17.75 3.57
CA HIS A 582 26.91 18.71 2.66
C HIS A 582 26.81 20.10 3.27
N VAL A 583 27.32 21.10 2.55
CA VAL A 583 27.18 22.51 2.88
C VAL A 583 25.83 22.99 2.32
N ARG A 584 24.94 23.42 3.20
CA ARG A 584 23.57 23.74 2.84
C ARG A 584 23.46 25.03 2.00
N GLU A 585 24.14 26.08 2.42
CA GLU A 585 24.04 27.39 1.83
C GLU A 585 25.03 27.59 0.68
N ASP A 586 24.66 28.42 -0.31
CA ASP A 586 25.59 28.90 -1.31
C ASP A 586 26.65 29.82 -0.65
N TRP A 587 27.92 29.66 -1.04
CA TRP A 587 29.00 30.47 -0.50
C TRP A 587 28.97 31.88 -1.08
N THR A 588 28.20 32.80 -0.44
CA THR A 588 27.95 34.18 -0.88
C THR A 588 28.11 35.18 0.24
N PRO A 589 28.28 36.50 -0.07
CA PRO A 589 28.40 37.56 0.94
C PRO A 589 27.20 37.70 1.87
N SER A 590 26.04 37.16 1.51
CA SER A 590 24.83 37.22 2.32
C SER A 590 24.73 36.10 3.37
N LEU A 591 25.76 35.32 3.57
CA LEU A 591 25.77 34.22 4.51
C LEU A 591 25.86 34.70 5.94
N ASP A 592 24.80 34.60 6.72
CA ASP A 592 24.77 34.93 8.14
C ASP A 592 25.19 33.76 9.05
N MET A 593 24.88 32.54 8.65
CA MET A 593 25.13 31.29 9.37
C MET A 593 25.53 30.20 8.39
N LEU A 594 26.58 29.46 8.67
CA LEU A 594 26.96 28.28 7.90
C LEU A 594 26.34 27.06 8.50
N THR A 595 25.49 26.35 7.73
CA THR A 595 24.91 25.06 8.13
C THR A 595 25.55 23.93 7.34
N VAL A 596 26.01 22.89 8.05
CA VAL A 596 26.55 21.69 7.43
C VAL A 596 25.80 20.47 7.91
N TYR A 597 25.38 19.64 6.97
CA TYR A 597 24.77 18.33 7.25
C TYR A 597 25.82 17.24 7.11
N SER A 598 26.07 16.48 8.16
CA SER A 598 27.06 15.42 8.13
C SER A 598 26.79 14.36 9.21
N ASN A 599 27.18 13.12 8.93
CA ASN A 599 27.26 12.06 9.94
C ASN A 599 28.69 11.97 10.57
N ALA A 600 29.49 13.03 10.45
CA ALA A 600 30.73 13.22 11.16
C ALA A 600 30.46 13.57 12.63
N THR A 601 31.43 13.25 13.52
CA THR A 601 31.39 13.67 14.93
C THR A 601 32.00 15.06 15.14
N GLU A 602 32.79 15.55 14.17
CA GLU A 602 33.43 16.85 14.16
C GLU A 602 33.69 17.29 12.72
N ILE A 603 33.58 18.58 12.42
CA ILE A 603 34.00 19.16 11.15
C ILE A 603 35.08 20.20 11.31
N GLU A 604 35.96 20.34 10.31
CA GLU A 604 36.95 21.44 10.23
C GLU A 604 36.62 22.26 8.97
N VAL A 605 36.53 23.57 9.15
CA VAL A 605 36.16 24.50 8.11
C VAL A 605 37.38 25.30 7.67
N PHE A 606 37.58 25.41 6.36
CA PHE A 606 38.66 26.18 5.75
C PHE A 606 38.08 27.22 4.78
N VAL A 607 38.60 28.44 4.86
CA VAL A 607 38.32 29.51 3.89
C VAL A 607 39.66 29.84 3.17
N ASN A 608 39.66 29.69 1.85
CA ASN A 608 40.83 29.87 1.02
C ASN A 608 42.07 29.13 1.55
N GLY A 609 41.88 27.89 2.03
CA GLY A 609 42.91 27.01 2.57
C GLY A 609 43.34 27.33 4.02
N VAL A 610 42.78 28.35 4.65
CA VAL A 610 43.07 28.70 6.06
C VAL A 610 42.01 28.11 6.98
N SER A 611 42.43 27.26 7.93
CA SER A 611 41.50 26.66 8.92
C SER A 611 40.86 27.75 9.80
N GLN A 612 39.54 27.70 9.90
CA GLN A 612 38.73 28.53 10.78
C GLN A 612 38.43 27.84 12.11
N GLY A 613 38.89 26.62 12.26
CA GLY A 613 38.67 25.80 13.46
C GLY A 613 37.85 24.54 13.24
N ARG A 614 37.68 23.81 14.33
CA ARG A 614 36.88 22.59 14.40
C ARG A 614 35.60 22.84 15.17
N PHE A 615 34.50 22.26 14.68
CA PHE A 615 33.18 22.50 15.20
C PHE A 615 32.47 21.16 15.48
N GLN A 616 31.61 21.20 16.51
CA GLN A 616 30.78 20.07 16.92
C GLN A 616 29.33 20.24 16.40
N PRO A 617 28.56 19.15 16.26
CA PRO A 617 27.14 19.24 15.92
C PRO A 617 26.41 20.14 16.93
N SER A 618 25.36 20.83 16.45
CA SER A 618 24.52 21.71 17.29
C SER A 618 23.90 20.94 18.44
N ARG A 619 23.98 21.51 19.64
CA ARG A 619 23.35 21.00 20.86
C ARG A 619 22.06 21.72 21.20
N ALA A 620 21.50 22.47 20.25
CA ALA A 620 20.27 23.19 20.44
C ALA A 620 19.11 22.24 20.80
N ALA A 621 18.23 22.67 21.70
CA ALA A 621 17.12 21.85 22.16
C ALA A 621 16.18 21.40 21.04
N LYS A 622 16.10 22.16 19.93
CA LYS A 622 15.30 21.83 18.75
C LYS A 622 15.75 20.54 18.05
N TYR A 623 17.03 20.15 18.17
CA TYR A 623 17.58 18.94 17.54
C TYR A 623 17.72 17.75 18.50
N LYS A 624 17.29 17.91 19.74
CA LYS A 624 17.40 16.83 20.73
C LYS A 624 16.64 15.57 20.25
N GLY A 625 17.34 14.45 20.19
CA GLY A 625 16.81 13.15 19.75
C GLY A 625 17.39 12.68 18.42
N LEU A 626 17.98 13.59 17.62
CA LEU A 626 18.67 13.22 16.39
C LEU A 626 20.04 12.60 16.69
N SER A 627 20.46 11.66 15.85
CA SER A 627 21.79 11.04 15.90
C SER A 627 22.85 11.97 15.32
N HIS A 628 22.49 12.71 14.27
CA HIS A 628 23.35 13.61 13.52
C HIS A 628 22.70 15.00 13.38
N PRO A 629 22.67 15.80 14.49
CA PRO A 629 22.19 17.18 14.40
C PRO A 629 23.02 17.99 13.40
N PRO A 630 22.44 19.00 12.73
CA PRO A 630 23.20 19.91 11.88
C PRO A 630 24.36 20.58 12.63
N PHE A 631 25.43 20.88 11.93
CA PHE A 631 26.45 21.82 12.41
C PHE A 631 25.99 23.23 12.05
N GLU A 632 25.80 24.07 13.03
CA GLU A 632 25.40 25.48 12.87
C GLU A 632 26.54 26.35 13.39
N ILE A 633 27.10 27.21 12.54
CA ILE A 633 28.23 28.08 12.86
C ILE A 633 27.79 29.51 12.63
N ASP A 634 27.56 30.23 13.71
CA ASP A 634 27.23 31.65 13.72
C ASP A 634 28.47 32.53 13.52
N ASP A 635 28.27 33.79 13.13
CA ASP A 635 29.30 34.82 12.99
C ASP A 635 30.45 34.40 12.05
N PHE A 636 30.13 33.65 10.99
CA PHE A 636 31.12 33.15 10.05
C PHE A 636 31.50 34.24 9.03
N ALA A 637 32.79 34.56 8.96
CA ALA A 637 33.30 35.62 8.08
C ALA A 637 33.43 35.09 6.63
N TYR A 638 32.53 35.58 5.76
CA TYR A 638 32.64 35.33 4.33
C TYR A 638 33.93 35.98 3.76
N ALA A 639 34.57 35.28 2.83
CA ALA A 639 35.59 35.82 1.93
C ALA A 639 35.46 35.17 0.55
N ASP A 640 35.62 35.97 -0.51
CA ASP A 640 35.58 35.45 -1.90
C ASP A 640 36.56 34.29 -2.06
N GLY A 641 36.11 33.26 -2.79
CA GLY A 641 36.91 32.10 -3.12
C GLY A 641 36.33 30.78 -2.65
N GLU A 642 37.12 29.97 -1.99
CA GLU A 642 36.79 28.58 -1.65
C GLU A 642 36.43 28.44 -0.16
N LEU A 643 35.28 27.84 0.11
CA LEU A 643 34.93 27.25 1.40
C LEU A 643 35.06 25.73 1.28
N LYS A 644 35.92 25.15 2.13
CA LYS A 644 36.10 23.71 2.25
C LYS A 644 35.72 23.23 3.63
N VAL A 645 34.92 22.19 3.70
CA VAL A 645 34.53 21.54 4.96
C VAL A 645 34.98 20.08 4.94
N VAL A 646 35.67 19.67 6.00
CA VAL A 646 36.19 18.32 6.18
C VAL A 646 35.55 17.68 7.41
N GLY A 647 34.91 16.53 7.22
CA GLY A 647 34.31 15.74 8.29
C GLY A 647 35.28 14.74 8.91
N TYR A 648 35.20 14.58 10.24
CA TYR A 648 36.00 13.61 11.01
C TYR A 648 35.10 12.73 11.86
N ARG A 649 35.47 11.45 12.00
CA ARG A 649 34.93 10.50 12.97
C ARG A 649 36.08 9.82 13.67
N ASP A 650 36.11 9.87 15.01
CA ASP A 650 37.21 9.34 15.83
C ASP A 650 38.58 9.86 15.39
N ASN A 651 38.68 11.17 15.09
CA ASN A 651 39.84 11.86 14.52
C ASN A 651 40.28 11.39 13.12
N ALA A 652 39.63 10.44 12.51
CA ALA A 652 39.88 10.02 11.13
C ALA A 652 39.05 10.87 10.15
N ARG A 653 39.68 11.38 9.12
CA ARG A 653 38.99 12.08 8.02
C ARG A 653 38.07 11.10 7.29
N MET A 654 36.82 11.47 7.10
CA MET A 654 35.81 10.62 6.49
C MET A 654 35.21 11.17 5.17
N ALA A 655 34.94 12.47 5.11
CA ALA A 655 34.36 13.12 3.95
C ALA A 655 34.84 14.57 3.84
N GLU A 656 34.75 15.17 2.66
CA GLU A 656 34.92 16.60 2.45
C GLU A 656 34.04 17.13 1.35
N GLU A 657 33.64 18.39 1.46
CA GLU A 657 32.99 19.14 0.41
C GLU A 657 33.63 20.49 0.21
N VAL A 658 33.66 20.95 -1.03
CA VAL A 658 34.21 22.25 -1.42
C VAL A 658 33.13 23.00 -2.19
N VAL A 659 32.79 24.19 -1.73
CA VAL A 659 31.94 25.14 -2.43
C VAL A 659 32.71 26.41 -2.71
N THR A 660 32.41 27.07 -3.80
CA THR A 660 33.09 28.30 -4.20
C THR A 660 32.10 29.42 -4.42
N THR A 661 32.58 30.66 -4.28
CA THR A 661 31.75 31.83 -4.59
C THR A 661 31.21 31.76 -6.02
N PRO A 662 29.88 31.81 -6.22
CA PRO A 662 29.27 31.82 -7.54
C PRO A 662 29.76 32.99 -8.39
N GLN A 663 30.06 32.74 -9.67
CA GLN A 663 30.49 33.73 -10.65
C GLN A 663 29.41 33.90 -11.73
N GLU A 664 29.72 34.64 -12.82
CA GLU A 664 28.78 34.78 -13.94
C GLU A 664 28.49 33.44 -14.60
N ALA A 665 27.22 33.25 -14.97
CA ALA A 665 26.76 32.05 -15.67
C ALA A 665 27.44 31.91 -17.04
N THR A 666 27.99 30.74 -17.35
CA THR A 666 28.76 30.54 -18.59
C THR A 666 28.26 29.37 -19.43
N ARG A 667 27.65 28.36 -18.82
CA ARG A 667 27.32 27.11 -19.52
C ARG A 667 26.13 26.38 -18.91
N LEU A 668 25.55 25.50 -19.74
CA LEU A 668 24.60 24.47 -19.30
C LEU A 668 25.34 23.17 -18.96
N ASN A 669 24.79 22.43 -18.03
CA ASN A 669 25.16 21.04 -17.72
C ASN A 669 23.89 20.16 -17.75
N LEU A 670 23.91 19.07 -18.51
CA LEU A 670 22.77 18.14 -18.59
C LEU A 670 22.95 16.96 -17.68
N ILE A 671 21.91 16.64 -16.95
CA ILE A 671 21.79 15.47 -16.07
C ILE A 671 20.55 14.69 -16.48
N ALA A 672 20.69 13.40 -16.71
CA ALA A 672 19.56 12.50 -16.97
C ALA A 672 19.23 11.69 -15.72
N ASP A 673 17.99 11.75 -15.27
CA ASP A 673 17.51 11.01 -14.10
C ASP A 673 17.10 9.57 -14.52
N GLN A 674 18.11 8.76 -14.89
CA GLN A 674 17.90 7.35 -15.24
C GLN A 674 18.00 6.41 -14.05
N LEU A 675 18.84 6.75 -13.03
CA LEU A 675 19.08 5.96 -11.83
C LEU A 675 19.27 4.45 -12.12
N ASP A 676 20.08 4.16 -13.12
CA ASP A 676 20.39 2.80 -13.63
C ASP A 676 19.16 1.99 -14.14
N ILE A 677 18.05 2.63 -14.42
CA ILE A 677 16.89 2.01 -15.04
C ILE A 677 16.95 2.22 -16.55
N ASP A 678 16.91 1.12 -17.30
CA ASP A 678 16.86 1.17 -18.76
C ASP A 678 15.57 1.84 -19.24
N MET A 679 15.72 2.77 -20.20
CA MET A 679 14.59 3.36 -20.92
C MET A 679 14.06 2.35 -21.95
N LYS A 680 12.78 2.01 -21.90
CA LYS A 680 12.14 1.05 -22.82
C LYS A 680 11.65 1.74 -24.08
N ALA A 681 11.87 1.14 -25.23
CA ALA A 681 11.34 1.61 -26.52
C ALA A 681 9.91 1.07 -26.75
N ASP A 682 8.97 1.50 -25.92
CA ASP A 682 7.56 1.07 -25.93
C ASP A 682 6.59 2.16 -26.43
N GLY A 683 7.12 3.36 -26.71
CA GLY A 683 6.33 4.52 -27.15
C GLY A 683 5.81 5.36 -25.99
N ASN A 684 6.12 5.01 -24.73
CA ASN A 684 5.62 5.72 -23.56
C ASN A 684 6.66 5.97 -22.47
N ASP A 685 7.71 5.15 -22.35
CA ASP A 685 8.72 5.30 -21.30
C ASP A 685 9.43 6.65 -21.36
N ILE A 686 9.73 7.23 -20.21
CA ILE A 686 10.18 8.62 -20.06
C ILE A 686 11.46 8.66 -19.22
N VAL A 687 12.38 9.54 -19.62
CA VAL A 687 13.52 9.98 -18.82
C VAL A 687 13.42 11.49 -18.61
N VAL A 688 13.59 11.93 -17.35
CA VAL A 688 13.72 13.36 -17.05
C VAL A 688 15.13 13.81 -17.32
N VAL A 689 15.28 14.92 -18.03
CA VAL A 689 16.58 15.57 -18.29
C VAL A 689 16.56 16.96 -17.70
N HIS A 690 17.47 17.21 -16.77
CA HIS A 690 17.67 18.52 -16.12
C HIS A 690 18.82 19.23 -16.79
N ALA A 691 18.69 20.53 -17.01
CA ALA A 691 19.75 21.41 -17.49
C ALA A 691 20.04 22.48 -16.41
N GLU A 692 21.19 22.34 -15.77
CA GLU A 692 21.69 23.28 -14.78
C GLU A 692 22.45 24.44 -15.44
N VAL A 693 22.25 25.64 -14.94
CA VAL A 693 23.04 26.82 -15.31
C VAL A 693 24.24 26.92 -14.39
N LEU A 694 25.45 26.79 -14.94
CA LEU A 694 26.68 26.80 -14.20
C LEU A 694 27.60 27.95 -14.60
N ASP A 695 28.43 28.43 -13.65
CA ASP A 695 29.60 29.25 -13.93
C ASP A 695 30.75 28.40 -14.52
N GLU A 696 31.92 29.01 -14.70
CA GLU A 696 33.11 28.29 -15.23
C GLU A 696 33.67 27.28 -14.22
N ASN A 697 33.52 27.50 -12.92
CA ASN A 697 33.93 26.62 -11.83
C ASN A 697 32.98 25.44 -11.63
N GLY A 698 31.77 25.48 -12.21
CA GLY A 698 30.75 24.48 -12.08
C GLY A 698 29.79 24.72 -10.91
N VAL A 699 29.75 25.91 -10.37
CA VAL A 699 28.76 26.31 -9.36
C VAL A 699 27.45 26.65 -10.05
N ARG A 700 26.35 26.16 -9.49
CA ARG A 700 25.02 26.44 -10.00
C ARG A 700 24.59 27.88 -9.68
N ILE A 701 24.16 28.61 -10.71
CA ILE A 701 23.68 29.99 -10.58
C ILE A 701 22.18 30.00 -10.41
N ARG A 702 21.72 30.04 -9.18
CA ARG A 702 20.31 29.84 -8.80
C ARG A 702 19.41 30.99 -9.25
N ASP A 703 19.92 32.21 -9.30
CA ASP A 703 19.18 33.43 -9.66
C ASP A 703 19.18 33.77 -11.16
N TYR A 704 19.79 32.93 -12.01
CA TYR A 704 19.81 33.14 -13.45
C TYR A 704 18.40 33.10 -14.04
N ALA A 705 18.00 34.17 -14.73
CA ALA A 705 16.72 34.29 -15.41
C ALA A 705 16.87 34.05 -16.92
N GLY A 706 16.05 33.19 -17.50
CA GLY A 706 16.12 32.83 -18.90
C GLY A 706 15.27 31.63 -19.27
N GLU A 707 15.49 31.15 -20.50
CA GLU A 707 14.80 29.98 -21.04
C GLU A 707 15.83 28.99 -21.62
N ILE A 708 15.49 27.70 -21.57
CA ILE A 708 16.27 26.59 -22.17
C ILE A 708 15.44 25.93 -23.24
N GLU A 709 15.96 25.88 -24.48
CA GLU A 709 15.43 25.08 -25.57
C GLU A 709 16.08 23.71 -25.57
N PHE A 710 15.27 22.66 -25.42
CA PHE A 710 15.72 21.26 -25.57
C PHE A 710 15.47 20.76 -26.98
N LYS A 711 16.35 19.90 -27.49
CA LYS A 711 16.19 19.18 -28.76
C LYS A 711 16.62 17.74 -28.61
N VAL A 712 15.88 16.83 -29.25
CA VAL A 712 16.18 15.40 -29.23
C VAL A 712 16.46 14.89 -30.66
N LYS A 713 17.40 13.94 -30.76
CA LYS A 713 17.67 13.14 -31.96
C LYS A 713 17.59 11.67 -31.62
N GLY A 714 17.10 10.87 -32.51
CA GLY A 714 16.83 9.44 -32.34
C GLY A 714 15.33 9.18 -32.34
N ASP A 715 14.92 7.96 -31.97
CA ASP A 715 13.50 7.60 -31.87
C ASP A 715 12.96 8.00 -30.49
N ALA A 716 12.74 9.30 -30.31
CA ALA A 716 12.24 9.91 -29.07
C ALA A 716 11.64 11.30 -29.36
N SER A 717 10.83 11.80 -28.46
CA SER A 717 10.23 13.14 -28.48
C SER A 717 10.38 13.85 -27.14
N ILE A 718 10.28 15.18 -27.14
CA ILE A 718 10.17 15.97 -25.92
C ILE A 718 8.69 16.24 -25.68
N ILE A 719 8.21 15.92 -24.48
CA ILE A 719 6.82 16.16 -24.12
C ILE A 719 6.57 17.67 -24.02
N GLY A 720 5.60 18.17 -24.77
CA GLY A 720 5.28 19.58 -24.89
C GLY A 720 5.71 20.24 -26.19
N ASP A 721 6.61 19.67 -27.00
CA ASP A 721 7.03 20.19 -28.31
C ASP A 721 5.89 20.25 -29.36
N GLU A 722 4.89 19.39 -29.20
CA GLU A 722 3.74 19.25 -30.10
C GLU A 722 2.68 20.33 -29.90
N ILE A 723 2.88 21.24 -28.92
CA ILE A 723 1.88 22.20 -28.51
C ILE A 723 2.31 23.60 -28.95
N GLU A 724 1.46 24.31 -29.71
CA GLU A 724 1.73 25.62 -30.27
C GLU A 724 2.11 26.72 -29.24
N GLN A 725 1.80 26.51 -27.94
CA GLN A 725 2.19 27.39 -26.85
C GLN A 725 3.21 26.74 -25.92
N GLY A 726 4.30 26.34 -26.50
CA GLY A 726 5.35 25.46 -25.99
C GLY A 726 5.72 25.57 -24.52
N PHE A 727 5.89 24.37 -23.95
CA PHE A 727 6.65 24.12 -22.74
C PHE A 727 8.13 23.85 -23.05
N ASN A 728 8.53 24.10 -24.29
CA ASN A 728 9.89 24.10 -24.78
C ASN A 728 10.02 25.27 -25.80
N PRO A 729 10.77 26.36 -25.47
CA PRO A 729 11.72 26.46 -24.35
C PRO A 729 11.07 26.50 -22.95
N VAL A 730 11.75 25.88 -21.99
CA VAL A 730 11.35 25.86 -20.58
C VAL A 730 11.95 27.05 -19.84
N ILE A 731 11.19 27.61 -18.90
CA ILE A 731 11.66 28.71 -18.04
C ILE A 731 12.64 28.16 -17.00
N ILE A 732 13.81 28.81 -16.85
CA ILE A 732 14.79 28.47 -15.82
C ILE A 732 14.27 28.94 -14.46
N ARG A 733 14.34 28.04 -13.47
CA ARG A 733 13.97 28.31 -12.07
C ARG A 733 15.03 27.74 -11.14
N ASN A 734 15.43 28.55 -10.18
CA ASN A 734 16.49 28.13 -9.25
C ASN A 734 17.74 27.59 -9.99
N GLY A 735 18.05 28.19 -11.16
CA GLY A 735 19.18 27.78 -11.99
C GLY A 735 18.99 26.47 -12.76
N VAL A 736 17.78 25.95 -12.90
CA VAL A 736 17.48 24.67 -13.57
C VAL A 736 16.29 24.81 -14.51
N GLY A 737 16.36 24.15 -15.67
CA GLY A 737 15.23 23.85 -16.53
C GLY A 737 15.15 22.36 -16.81
N SER A 738 13.95 21.78 -16.83
CA SER A 738 13.77 20.33 -16.96
C SER A 738 12.85 19.98 -18.11
N ALA A 739 13.15 18.87 -18.81
CA ALA A 739 12.32 18.32 -19.87
C ALA A 739 12.07 16.82 -19.68
N LEU A 740 10.91 16.34 -20.16
CA LEU A 740 10.57 14.93 -20.23
C LEU A 740 10.86 14.42 -21.64
N VAL A 741 11.74 13.45 -21.74
CA VAL A 741 12.11 12.79 -23.00
C VAL A 741 11.40 11.45 -23.07
N ARG A 742 10.43 11.31 -24.00
CA ARG A 742 9.67 10.08 -24.23
C ARG A 742 10.34 9.23 -25.30
N ALA A 743 10.53 7.94 -25.05
CA ALA A 743 10.99 6.98 -26.04
C ALA A 743 9.98 6.77 -27.17
N GLY A 744 10.47 6.54 -28.38
CA GLY A 744 9.69 5.96 -29.48
C GLY A 744 9.58 4.43 -29.35
N LYS A 745 9.16 3.78 -30.45
CA LYS A 745 8.96 2.32 -30.52
C LYS A 745 10.20 1.56 -31.01
N LYS A 746 11.30 2.25 -31.39
CA LYS A 746 12.53 1.64 -31.89
C LYS A 746 13.69 1.84 -30.93
N ALA A 747 14.20 0.75 -30.39
CA ALA A 747 15.35 0.78 -29.50
C ALA A 747 16.60 1.37 -30.21
N GLY A 748 17.37 2.18 -29.50
CA GLY A 748 18.55 2.81 -30.08
C GLY A 748 19.16 3.91 -29.22
N LYS A 749 20.09 4.65 -29.83
CA LYS A 749 20.73 5.81 -29.22
C LYS A 749 19.84 7.04 -29.38
N ILE A 750 19.71 7.81 -28.29
CA ILE A 750 19.01 9.09 -28.22
C ILE A 750 20.00 10.14 -27.76
N GLU A 751 20.07 11.27 -28.45
CA GLU A 751 20.89 12.43 -28.07
C GLU A 751 19.97 13.59 -27.70
N VAL A 752 20.10 14.09 -26.47
CA VAL A 752 19.39 15.28 -25.98
C VAL A 752 20.38 16.43 -25.90
N SER A 753 20.02 17.59 -26.43
CA SER A 753 20.80 18.81 -26.33
C SER A 753 19.97 19.96 -25.75
N ALA A 754 20.62 20.86 -25.03
CA ALA A 754 20.01 22.05 -24.45
C ALA A 754 20.76 23.31 -24.84
N ASN A 755 20.03 24.38 -25.16
CA ASN A 755 20.55 25.68 -25.53
C ASN A 755 19.85 26.80 -24.75
N SER A 756 20.62 27.78 -24.32
CA SER A 756 20.10 29.03 -23.73
C SER A 756 20.93 30.21 -24.24
N LYS A 757 20.28 31.37 -24.38
CA LYS A 757 20.92 32.57 -24.91
C LYS A 757 22.07 33.03 -23.99
N GLY A 758 23.26 33.16 -24.54
CA GLY A 758 24.43 33.64 -23.78
C GLY A 758 25.20 32.55 -23.04
N LEU A 759 24.72 31.30 -23.00
CA LEU A 759 25.37 30.17 -22.36
C LEU A 759 25.92 29.18 -23.39
N LYS A 760 27.00 28.52 -23.06
CA LYS A 760 27.51 27.39 -23.83
C LYS A 760 26.52 26.22 -23.73
N SER A 761 26.08 25.69 -24.87
CA SER A 761 25.17 24.54 -24.96
C SER A 761 25.79 23.26 -24.42
N SER A 762 24.93 22.31 -24.02
CA SER A 762 25.31 20.98 -23.55
C SER A 762 24.52 19.89 -24.27
N SER A 763 25.03 18.67 -24.27
CA SER A 763 24.29 17.49 -24.76
C SER A 763 24.61 16.26 -23.93
N ILE A 764 23.64 15.33 -23.85
CA ILE A 764 23.76 14.03 -23.18
C ILE A 764 23.25 12.92 -24.10
N ALA A 765 23.85 11.74 -24.00
CA ALA A 765 23.43 10.56 -24.72
C ALA A 765 22.66 9.61 -23.81
N LEU A 766 21.44 9.23 -24.24
CA LEU A 766 20.61 8.20 -23.66
C LEU A 766 20.59 6.98 -24.57
N LYS A 767 20.09 5.87 -24.06
CA LYS A 767 19.88 4.65 -24.83
C LYS A 767 18.54 4.05 -24.45
N SER A 768 17.69 3.75 -25.42
CA SER A 768 16.52 2.91 -25.23
C SER A 768 16.80 1.46 -25.61
N VAL A 769 16.18 0.54 -24.86
CA VAL A 769 16.24 -0.92 -25.10
C VAL A 769 14.91 -1.41 -25.65
N ALA A 770 14.93 -2.53 -26.37
CA ALA A 770 13.70 -3.10 -26.89
C ALA A 770 12.75 -3.48 -25.74
N SER A 771 11.48 -3.12 -25.90
CA SER A 771 10.42 -3.59 -25.01
C SER A 771 10.04 -5.02 -25.40
N HIS A 772 9.89 -5.89 -24.41
CA HIS A 772 9.46 -7.28 -24.60
C HIS A 772 8.17 -7.48 -23.83
N SER A 773 7.20 -8.19 -24.44
CA SER A 773 5.99 -8.61 -23.75
C SER A 773 6.32 -9.74 -22.77
N ASP A 774 5.92 -9.58 -21.51
CA ASP A 774 6.20 -10.56 -20.47
C ASP A 774 5.20 -11.73 -20.55
N ILE A 775 5.71 -12.96 -20.63
CA ILE A 775 4.95 -14.21 -20.56
C ILE A 775 5.35 -14.95 -19.28
N MET A 776 4.37 -15.41 -18.48
CA MET A 776 4.61 -16.07 -17.19
C MET A 776 4.48 -17.60 -17.25
N LEU A 777 5.29 -18.32 -16.47
CA LEU A 777 5.53 -19.79 -16.53
C LEU A 777 5.61 -20.46 -15.12
N ALA A 778 5.40 -21.79 -15.00
CA ALA A 778 5.12 -22.41 -13.71
C ALA A 778 5.34 -23.92 -13.47
N GLN A 779 5.27 -24.43 -12.24
CA GLN A 779 5.33 -25.85 -11.82
C GLN A 779 4.74 -26.20 -10.43
N ALA A 780 4.18 -27.37 -10.21
CA ALA A 780 3.35 -27.79 -9.06
C ALA A 780 3.62 -29.13 -8.28
N TYR A 781 3.03 -29.39 -7.10
CA TYR A 781 3.14 -30.62 -6.24
C TYR A 781 1.99 -30.81 -5.22
N PRO A 782 1.61 -31.98 -4.74
CA PRO A 782 0.38 -32.32 -3.95
C PRO A 782 0.44 -32.54 -2.43
N ILE A 783 -0.59 -32.23 -1.62
CA ILE A 783 -0.78 -32.49 -0.15
C ILE A 783 -2.25 -32.77 0.22
N LYS A 784 -2.56 -33.26 1.44
CA LYS A 784 -3.91 -33.61 1.96
C LYS A 784 -4.50 -32.65 3.00
N ASP A 785 -5.82 -32.51 3.03
CA ASP A 785 -6.61 -31.48 3.75
C ASP A 785 -7.07 -31.71 5.20
N LYS A 786 -7.43 -30.60 5.90
CA LYS A 786 -8.17 -30.55 7.18
C LYS A 786 -9.30 -29.51 7.06
N GLU A 787 -10.49 -29.84 7.60
CA GLU A 787 -11.61 -28.88 7.70
C GLU A 787 -11.47 -28.00 8.95
N CYS A 788 -11.68 -26.69 8.80
CA CYS A 788 -11.71 -25.71 9.89
C CYS A 788 -12.97 -24.83 9.78
N ILE A 789 -13.71 -24.70 10.88
CA ILE A 789 -14.89 -23.83 10.99
C ILE A 789 -14.62 -22.79 12.07
N MET A 790 -14.82 -21.53 11.74
CA MET A 790 -14.63 -20.39 12.63
C MET A 790 -15.95 -19.62 12.76
N LEU A 791 -16.46 -19.46 13.98
CA LEU A 791 -17.73 -18.80 14.28
C LEU A 791 -17.53 -17.65 15.27
N ASP A 792 -18.06 -16.49 14.90
CA ASP A 792 -18.09 -15.28 15.69
C ASP A 792 -19.51 -15.05 16.24
N LEU A 793 -19.65 -14.91 17.54
CA LEU A 793 -20.92 -14.88 18.23
C LEU A 793 -21.31 -13.45 18.62
N GLY A 794 -22.50 -13.01 18.26
CA GLY A 794 -22.90 -11.67 18.65
C GLY A 794 -24.30 -11.23 18.21
N ALA A 795 -24.50 -9.92 18.16
CA ALA A 795 -25.75 -9.29 17.75
C ALA A 795 -25.80 -9.09 16.22
N ASN A 796 -26.99 -8.86 15.67
CA ASN A 796 -27.24 -8.64 14.24
C ASN A 796 -26.42 -7.49 13.63
N SER A 797 -25.99 -6.54 14.47
CA SER A 797 -25.15 -5.39 14.08
C SER A 797 -23.65 -5.66 14.21
N GLN A 798 -23.26 -6.89 14.57
CA GLN A 798 -21.85 -7.20 14.82
C GLN A 798 -21.01 -7.09 13.55
N LEU A 799 -19.75 -6.72 13.73
CA LEU A 799 -18.71 -6.78 12.73
C LEU A 799 -17.98 -8.12 12.84
N THR A 800 -17.96 -8.88 11.77
CA THR A 800 -17.42 -10.26 11.77
C THR A 800 -15.93 -10.29 11.39
N GLN A 801 -15.12 -10.98 12.18
CA GLN A 801 -13.69 -11.15 11.93
C GLN A 801 -13.42 -11.85 10.59
N PHE A 802 -12.33 -11.47 9.90
CA PHE A 802 -11.91 -12.09 8.64
C PHE A 802 -11.81 -13.61 8.75
N GLY A 803 -12.46 -14.31 7.83
CA GLY A 803 -12.49 -15.78 7.81
C GLY A 803 -13.50 -16.41 8.78
N TRP A 804 -14.17 -15.58 9.59
CA TRP A 804 -15.19 -16.02 10.54
C TRP A 804 -16.60 -15.93 9.92
N THR A 805 -17.51 -16.73 10.39
CA THR A 805 -18.94 -16.65 10.05
C THR A 805 -19.66 -15.94 11.17
N SER A 806 -20.39 -14.87 10.86
CA SER A 806 -21.28 -14.21 11.83
C SER A 806 -22.41 -15.14 12.22
N TRP A 807 -22.62 -15.24 13.52
CA TRP A 807 -23.72 -16.03 14.10
C TRP A 807 -24.44 -15.21 15.16
N ASP A 808 -25.63 -14.73 14.84
CA ASP A 808 -26.42 -13.87 15.68
C ASP A 808 -27.81 -14.46 16.00
N ALA A 809 -28.43 -13.97 17.06
CA ALA A 809 -29.71 -14.51 17.55
C ALA A 809 -30.92 -14.19 16.65
N GLU A 810 -30.79 -13.20 15.76
CA GLU A 810 -31.93 -12.78 14.91
C GLU A 810 -31.98 -13.55 13.58
N ASN A 811 -30.82 -14.12 13.16
CA ASN A 811 -30.69 -14.91 11.93
C ASN A 811 -30.72 -16.43 12.18
N GLN A 812 -31.48 -16.88 13.16
CA GLN A 812 -31.68 -18.30 13.41
C GLN A 812 -32.16 -19.04 12.13
N ASN A 813 -31.37 -19.98 11.63
CA ASN A 813 -31.65 -20.83 10.46
C ASN A 813 -31.08 -20.44 9.10
N LYS A 814 -30.08 -19.56 9.02
CA LYS A 814 -29.43 -19.33 7.73
C LYS A 814 -27.92 -19.47 7.83
N SER A 815 -27.37 -20.57 7.39
CA SER A 815 -25.98 -20.73 6.95
C SER A 815 -25.75 -19.81 5.74
N GLN A 816 -25.65 -18.52 5.95
CA GLN A 816 -25.22 -17.57 4.91
C GLN A 816 -24.05 -16.77 5.44
N ILE A 817 -22.97 -16.77 4.65
CA ILE A 817 -21.95 -15.74 4.73
C ILE A 817 -22.69 -14.41 4.79
N SER A 818 -22.63 -13.72 5.91
CA SER A 818 -23.32 -12.45 6.03
C SER A 818 -22.72 -11.49 5.01
N VAL A 819 -23.53 -11.08 4.07
CA VAL A 819 -23.28 -9.90 3.29
C VAL A 819 -23.31 -8.75 4.29
N LEU A 820 -22.27 -7.92 4.34
CA LEU A 820 -22.17 -6.74 5.19
C LEU A 820 -23.52 -6.02 5.30
N PRO A 821 -23.99 -5.69 6.51
CA PRO A 821 -25.17 -4.87 6.63
C PRO A 821 -24.90 -3.51 5.98
N SER A 822 -25.71 -3.16 5.01
CA SER A 822 -25.66 -1.87 4.31
C SER A 822 -26.23 -0.72 5.18
N VAL A 823 -25.95 -0.71 6.47
CA VAL A 823 -26.56 0.27 7.38
C VAL A 823 -25.49 1.15 8.02
N LEU A 824 -25.12 2.18 7.29
CA LEU A 824 -24.54 3.39 7.82
C LEU A 824 -25.64 4.36 8.28
N GLY A 825 -26.35 4.02 9.30
CA GLY A 825 -27.24 4.94 9.94
C GLY A 825 -26.84 5.04 11.39
N ASN A 826 -26.27 6.20 11.78
CA ASN A 826 -26.03 6.57 13.17
C ASN A 826 -25.68 5.36 14.04
N TYR A 827 -24.43 4.93 14.01
CA TYR A 827 -23.90 4.03 15.02
C TYR A 827 -24.00 4.73 16.38
N VAL A 828 -25.15 4.59 16.97
CA VAL A 828 -25.32 4.84 18.40
C VAL A 828 -24.96 3.50 19.04
N ALA A 829 -23.76 3.38 19.57
CA ALA A 829 -23.45 2.34 20.50
C ALA A 829 -24.58 2.31 21.55
N GLY A 830 -25.32 1.19 21.60
CA GLY A 830 -26.22 1.01 22.73
C GLY A 830 -27.69 0.91 22.56
N ASP A 831 -28.25 0.35 21.51
CA ASP A 831 -29.49 -0.36 21.65
C ASP A 831 -29.20 -1.75 22.21
N THR A 832 -29.00 -1.79 23.51
CA THR A 832 -28.93 -3.03 24.28
C THR A 832 -30.34 -3.55 24.42
N PRO A 833 -30.66 -4.77 24.00
CA PRO A 833 -31.84 -5.46 24.54
C PRO A 833 -31.61 -5.52 26.05
N ALA A 834 -32.57 -5.07 26.82
CA ALA A 834 -32.59 -5.32 28.26
C ALA A 834 -32.36 -6.83 28.46
N ALA A 835 -31.63 -7.22 29.54
CA ALA A 835 -31.47 -8.63 29.90
C ALA A 835 -32.82 -9.33 29.78
N SER A 836 -32.97 -10.10 28.71
CA SER A 836 -34.21 -10.75 28.32
C SER A 836 -34.19 -12.23 28.67
N ASP A 837 -35.12 -13.00 28.16
CA ASP A 837 -35.20 -14.44 28.28
C ASP A 837 -33.89 -15.19 27.95
N PRO A 838 -33.75 -16.46 28.30
CA PRO A 838 -32.55 -17.24 27.95
C PRO A 838 -32.24 -17.15 26.47
N ILE A 839 -30.97 -16.93 26.12
CA ILE A 839 -30.55 -16.90 24.73
C ILE A 839 -30.29 -18.32 24.28
N GLU A 840 -30.87 -18.68 23.15
CA GLU A 840 -30.54 -19.89 22.42
C GLU A 840 -30.29 -19.52 20.95
N MET A 841 -29.12 -19.91 20.44
CA MET A 841 -28.71 -19.70 19.06
C MET A 841 -28.42 -21.05 18.39
N VAL A 842 -28.93 -21.25 17.19
CA VAL A 842 -28.73 -22.48 16.40
C VAL A 842 -28.14 -22.14 15.04
N ALA A 843 -27.03 -22.75 14.69
CA ALA A 843 -26.41 -22.65 13.36
C ALA A 843 -26.09 -24.02 12.78
N GLN A 844 -26.06 -24.10 11.46
CA GLN A 844 -25.56 -25.26 10.73
C GLN A 844 -24.36 -24.85 9.88
N ASP A 845 -23.42 -25.74 9.67
CA ASP A 845 -22.35 -25.52 8.72
C ASP A 845 -22.88 -25.38 7.29
N THR A 846 -22.08 -24.83 6.37
CA THR A 846 -22.50 -24.54 4.98
C THR A 846 -22.99 -25.75 4.19
N LYS A 847 -22.70 -26.95 4.64
CA LYS A 847 -23.12 -28.20 4.05
C LYS A 847 -24.32 -28.84 4.77
N GLY A 848 -24.78 -28.24 5.89
CA GLY A 848 -25.82 -28.80 6.77
C GLY A 848 -25.38 -30.07 7.49
N ALA A 849 -24.06 -30.34 7.59
CA ALA A 849 -23.51 -31.55 8.16
C ALA A 849 -23.44 -31.49 9.69
N TYR A 850 -23.15 -30.29 10.25
CA TYR A 850 -23.04 -30.08 11.70
C TYR A 850 -24.05 -29.07 12.17
N THR A 851 -24.56 -29.25 13.40
CA THR A 851 -25.41 -28.28 14.07
C THR A 851 -24.74 -27.83 15.35
N PHE A 852 -24.60 -26.50 15.52
CA PHE A 852 -24.08 -25.85 16.70
C PHE A 852 -25.25 -25.16 17.42
N ILE A 853 -25.33 -25.33 18.73
CA ILE A 853 -26.35 -24.69 19.58
C ILE A 853 -25.65 -24.05 20.77
N VAL A 854 -25.74 -22.72 20.88
CA VAL A 854 -25.25 -21.97 22.03
C VAL A 854 -26.42 -21.55 22.89
N ARG A 855 -26.37 -21.83 24.18
CA ARG A 855 -27.38 -21.46 25.16
C ARG A 855 -26.79 -20.81 26.40
N THR A 856 -27.45 -19.77 26.90
CA THR A 856 -27.17 -19.29 28.25
C THR A 856 -27.84 -20.23 29.29
N ASN A 857 -27.10 -20.65 30.30
CA ASN A 857 -27.59 -21.63 31.30
C ASN A 857 -28.46 -20.99 32.38
N SER A 858 -28.46 -19.67 32.46
CA SER A 858 -29.29 -18.90 33.39
C SER A 858 -30.65 -18.56 32.77
N SER A 859 -31.57 -18.11 33.63
CA SER A 859 -32.89 -17.64 33.18
C SER A 859 -32.84 -16.36 32.32
N LYS A 860 -31.66 -15.75 32.17
CA LYS A 860 -31.44 -14.53 31.36
C LYS A 860 -30.09 -14.57 30.72
N GLY A 861 -29.96 -13.99 29.51
CA GLY A 861 -28.72 -13.82 28.77
C GLY A 861 -28.64 -12.43 28.15
N VAL A 862 -27.48 -12.07 27.69
CA VAL A 862 -27.26 -10.82 26.95
C VAL A 862 -26.39 -11.13 25.73
N LEU A 863 -26.86 -10.68 24.58
CA LEU A 863 -26.12 -10.56 23.34
C LEU A 863 -25.70 -9.10 23.18
N ARG A 864 -24.46 -8.85 22.91
CA ARG A 864 -23.98 -7.49 22.73
C ARG A 864 -22.84 -7.39 21.74
N TRP A 865 -22.87 -6.34 20.96
CA TRP A 865 -21.71 -5.75 20.32
C TRP A 865 -21.30 -4.47 21.06
N LEU A 866 -20.11 -4.45 21.56
CA LEU A 866 -19.51 -3.27 22.17
C LEU A 866 -18.88 -2.46 21.05
N GLY A 867 -19.64 -1.59 20.44
CA GLY A 867 -19.22 -0.73 19.32
C GLY A 867 -17.97 0.10 19.55
N GLU A 868 -17.29 -0.07 20.67
CA GLU A 868 -16.07 0.55 21.06
C GLU A 868 -15.05 -0.52 21.39
N MET A 869 -14.13 -0.72 20.44
CA MET A 869 -13.05 -1.65 20.67
C MET A 869 -12.01 -1.04 21.58
N ASN A 870 -11.93 -1.58 22.78
CA ASN A 870 -10.83 -1.32 23.69
C ASN A 870 -9.66 -2.30 23.48
N VAL A 871 -9.76 -3.16 22.46
CA VAL A 871 -8.76 -4.18 22.14
C VAL A 871 -8.09 -3.84 20.82
N ILE A 872 -6.78 -3.66 20.85
CA ILE A 872 -5.97 -3.50 19.66
C ILE A 872 -5.26 -4.83 19.41
N GLY A 873 -5.43 -5.41 18.25
CA GLY A 873 -4.74 -6.66 17.91
C GLY A 873 -5.42 -7.44 16.78
N ARG A 874 -4.89 -8.62 16.53
CA ARG A 874 -5.25 -9.45 15.39
C ARG A 874 -6.72 -9.86 15.36
N ASP A 875 -7.30 -10.20 16.50
CA ASP A 875 -8.64 -10.79 16.59
C ASP A 875 -9.62 -9.85 17.33
N ASN A 876 -9.39 -8.54 17.28
CA ASN A 876 -10.12 -7.54 18.03
C ASN A 876 -11.64 -7.49 17.73
N PHE A 877 -12.08 -7.88 16.53
CA PHE A 877 -13.52 -7.94 16.22
C PHE A 877 -14.23 -9.13 16.86
N VAL A 878 -13.54 -10.22 17.11
CA VAL A 878 -14.10 -11.38 17.85
C VAL A 878 -14.31 -11.04 19.33
N TYR A 879 -13.54 -10.09 19.87
CA TYR A 879 -13.58 -9.72 21.27
C TYR A 879 -14.52 -8.56 21.59
N GLY A 880 -14.95 -7.82 20.58
CA GLY A 880 -15.87 -6.69 20.74
C GLY A 880 -17.30 -7.09 21.04
N ASP A 881 -17.66 -8.32 20.75
CA ASP A 881 -19.01 -8.84 20.93
C ASP A 881 -19.03 -10.27 21.50
N GLY A 882 -20.20 -10.84 21.70
CA GLY A 882 -20.34 -12.18 22.23
C GLY A 882 -21.64 -12.43 23.00
N VAL A 883 -21.73 -13.64 23.52
CA VAL A 883 -22.81 -14.10 24.38
C VAL A 883 -22.38 -14.06 25.84
N LEU A 884 -23.17 -13.43 26.70
CA LEU A 884 -22.97 -13.36 28.13
C LEU A 884 -24.01 -14.23 28.86
N GLY A 885 -23.57 -15.24 29.58
CA GLY A 885 -24.31 -15.87 30.62
C GLY A 885 -24.17 -15.02 31.90
N ILE A 886 -25.24 -14.41 32.38
CA ILE A 886 -25.18 -13.37 33.42
C ILE A 886 -24.89 -13.87 34.84
N ASP A 887 -24.72 -15.16 35.03
CA ASP A 887 -24.38 -15.75 36.32
C ASP A 887 -23.32 -16.86 36.16
N LYS A 888 -22.98 -17.49 37.31
CA LYS A 888 -21.95 -18.52 37.36
C LYS A 888 -22.27 -19.80 36.57
N GLU A 889 -23.54 -20.04 36.22
CA GLU A 889 -23.91 -21.23 35.42
C GLU A 889 -23.48 -21.12 33.95
N GLY A 890 -23.28 -19.87 33.48
CA GLY A 890 -22.57 -19.54 32.26
C GLY A 890 -23.28 -19.94 30.95
N ILE A 891 -22.52 -20.58 30.06
CA ILE A 891 -22.94 -20.87 28.68
C ILE A 891 -22.71 -22.33 28.35
N THR A 892 -23.60 -22.93 27.56
CA THR A 892 -23.41 -24.24 26.95
C THR A 892 -23.35 -24.11 25.44
N LEU A 893 -22.36 -24.75 24.81
CA LEU A 893 -22.25 -24.99 23.39
C LEU A 893 -22.48 -26.49 23.14
N GLU A 894 -23.51 -26.86 22.42
CA GLU A 894 -23.77 -28.21 21.94
C GLU A 894 -23.41 -28.35 20.46
N ILE A 895 -22.78 -29.46 20.10
CA ILE A 895 -22.44 -29.77 18.71
C ILE A 895 -23.02 -31.13 18.37
N ASP A 896 -23.92 -31.17 17.39
CA ASP A 896 -24.62 -32.36 16.94
C ASP A 896 -24.17 -32.77 15.53
N ASN A 897 -24.42 -34.05 15.21
CA ASN A 897 -24.11 -34.69 13.94
C ASN A 897 -22.63 -34.80 13.59
N LEU A 898 -21.72 -34.76 14.60
CA LEU A 898 -20.31 -34.93 14.33
C LEU A 898 -20.01 -36.36 13.88
N PRO A 899 -19.27 -36.54 12.76
CA PRO A 899 -18.70 -37.83 12.40
C PRO A 899 -17.74 -38.39 13.47
N LEU A 900 -17.54 -39.68 13.46
CA LEU A 900 -16.53 -40.29 14.33
C LEU A 900 -15.14 -39.67 14.07
N GLY A 901 -14.41 -39.33 15.10
CA GLY A 901 -13.08 -38.74 14.97
C GLY A 901 -12.65 -37.89 16.15
N ASP A 902 -11.47 -37.31 16.00
CA ASP A 902 -10.87 -36.40 16.99
C ASP A 902 -11.05 -34.95 16.55
N TYR A 903 -11.37 -34.10 17.52
CA TYR A 903 -11.71 -32.71 17.30
C TYR A 903 -10.98 -31.78 18.27
N ALA A 904 -10.72 -30.56 17.85
CA ALA A 904 -10.31 -29.46 18.72
C ALA A 904 -11.25 -28.28 18.56
N LEU A 905 -11.60 -27.67 19.69
CA LEU A 905 -12.29 -26.41 19.78
C LEU A 905 -11.39 -25.39 20.46
N LYS A 906 -11.10 -24.29 19.78
CA LYS A 906 -10.43 -23.12 20.35
C LYS A 906 -11.50 -22.08 20.64
N THR A 907 -11.60 -21.62 21.87
CA THR A 907 -12.59 -20.64 22.31
C THR A 907 -11.93 -19.33 22.68
N TYR A 908 -12.65 -18.23 22.56
CA TYR A 908 -12.18 -16.89 22.79
C TYR A 908 -12.95 -16.24 23.95
N HIS A 909 -12.21 -15.66 24.90
CA HIS A 909 -12.74 -15.14 26.14
C HIS A 909 -12.18 -13.74 26.42
N HIS A 910 -13.02 -12.73 26.24
CA HIS A 910 -12.72 -11.35 26.58
C HIS A 910 -13.91 -10.75 27.34
N ALA A 911 -13.64 -10.22 28.51
CA ALA A 911 -14.64 -9.52 29.31
C ALA A 911 -14.42 -7.99 29.21
N PRO A 912 -15.42 -7.22 28.79
CA PRO A 912 -15.26 -5.78 28.67
C PRO A 912 -14.94 -5.14 30.01
N SER A 913 -13.99 -4.21 30.04
CA SER A 913 -13.59 -3.49 31.26
C SER A 913 -14.73 -2.61 31.79
N ALA A 914 -14.93 -2.63 33.10
CA ALA A 914 -15.81 -1.70 33.80
C ALA A 914 -15.19 -0.29 33.93
N ASN A 915 -13.97 -0.06 33.50
CA ASN A 915 -13.25 1.18 33.70
C ASN A 915 -13.47 2.13 32.51
N THR A 916 -14.55 2.91 32.59
CA THR A 916 -14.95 3.90 31.58
C THR A 916 -14.40 5.30 31.86
N ASP A 917 -13.48 5.46 32.83
CA ASP A 917 -13.13 6.77 33.39
C ASP A 917 -12.30 7.70 32.49
N SER A 918 -11.92 7.30 31.28
CA SER A 918 -10.96 8.10 30.50
C SER A 918 -11.35 8.46 29.07
N MET A 919 -12.55 8.10 28.57
CA MET A 919 -12.52 8.00 27.09
C MET A 919 -13.41 8.99 26.33
N ASP A 920 -14.65 9.14 26.50
CA ASP A 920 -15.46 9.96 25.59
C ASP A 920 -16.62 10.61 26.36
N PRO A 921 -16.85 11.95 26.22
CA PRO A 921 -18.05 12.56 26.78
C PRO A 921 -19.35 11.98 26.24
N ASN A 922 -19.33 11.41 25.04
CA ASN A 922 -20.48 10.68 24.50
C ASN A 922 -20.67 9.29 25.11
N LEU A 923 -19.70 8.75 25.84
CA LEU A 923 -19.74 7.51 26.59
C LEU A 923 -20.40 7.67 27.97
N GLU A 924 -20.76 8.87 28.40
CA GLU A 924 -21.57 9.06 29.64
C GLU A 924 -22.87 8.27 29.59
N ARG A 925 -23.43 8.06 28.40
CA ARG A 925 -24.60 7.21 28.19
C ARG A 925 -24.35 5.76 28.60
N LEU A 926 -23.14 5.22 28.32
CA LEU A 926 -22.77 3.86 28.73
C LEU A 926 -22.53 3.72 30.22
N LYS A 927 -22.13 4.79 30.91
CA LYS A 927 -21.98 4.80 32.38
C LYS A 927 -23.30 4.56 33.13
N THR A 928 -24.43 4.82 32.48
CA THR A 928 -25.77 4.64 33.07
C THR A 928 -26.38 3.28 32.80
N GLU A 929 -25.82 2.48 31.89
CA GLU A 929 -26.36 1.16 31.57
C GLU A 929 -26.01 0.11 32.63
N SER A 930 -27.00 -0.66 33.04
CA SER A 930 -26.89 -1.64 34.13
C SER A 930 -25.92 -2.79 33.86
N ILE A 931 -25.55 -3.02 32.61
CA ILE A 931 -24.69 -4.15 32.21
C ILE A 931 -23.23 -3.98 32.62
N HIS A 932 -22.72 -2.72 32.70
CA HIS A 932 -21.39 -2.43 33.21
C HIS A 932 -21.22 -2.68 34.70
N LYS A 933 -22.35 -2.92 35.39
CA LYS A 933 -22.38 -3.22 36.83
C LYS A 933 -22.39 -4.72 37.10
N LEU A 934 -22.48 -5.57 36.04
CA LEU A 934 -22.47 -7.02 36.24
C LEU A 934 -21.04 -7.47 36.52
N PRO A 935 -20.81 -8.28 37.56
CA PRO A 935 -19.48 -8.86 37.78
C PRO A 935 -19.18 -9.90 36.70
N PHE A 936 -18.04 -9.76 36.04
CA PHE A 936 -17.54 -10.74 35.11
C PHE A 936 -16.67 -11.77 35.82
N ALA A 937 -16.69 -13.00 35.32
CA ALA A 937 -15.88 -14.08 35.84
C ALA A 937 -14.38 -13.77 35.69
N LYS A 938 -13.67 -13.80 36.82
CA LYS A 938 -12.21 -13.70 36.83
C LYS A 938 -11.55 -14.95 36.34
N GLU A 939 -12.20 -16.09 36.48
CA GLU A 939 -11.75 -17.39 36.00
C GLU A 939 -12.95 -18.20 35.50
N ILE A 940 -12.75 -18.88 34.36
CA ILE A 940 -13.73 -19.75 33.72
C ILE A 940 -13.19 -21.18 33.70
N ASN A 941 -14.07 -22.14 33.94
CA ASN A 941 -13.82 -23.55 33.77
C ASN A 941 -14.60 -24.10 32.57
N ILE A 942 -14.00 -24.96 31.78
CA ILE A 942 -14.64 -25.60 30.63
C ILE A 942 -14.81 -27.08 30.90
N PHE A 943 -16.03 -27.55 30.69
CA PHE A 943 -16.42 -28.95 30.82
C PHE A 943 -16.83 -29.47 29.44
N VAL A 944 -16.44 -30.71 29.11
CA VAL A 944 -16.91 -31.47 27.95
C VAL A 944 -17.69 -32.67 28.46
N ASN A 945 -18.95 -32.82 28.08
CA ASN A 945 -19.85 -33.85 28.55
C ASN A 945 -19.78 -34.05 30.08
N ASP A 946 -19.86 -32.93 30.81
CA ASP A 946 -19.77 -32.82 32.27
C ASP A 946 -18.40 -33.16 32.91
N GLN A 947 -17.39 -33.45 32.15
CA GLN A 947 -16.03 -33.64 32.65
C GLN A 947 -15.23 -32.33 32.53
N LEU A 948 -14.60 -31.92 33.64
CA LEU A 948 -13.71 -30.75 33.65
C LEU A 948 -12.49 -31.00 32.77
N VAL A 949 -12.30 -30.21 31.73
CA VAL A 949 -11.19 -30.34 30.76
C VAL A 949 -10.23 -29.16 30.78
N ARG A 950 -10.67 -27.99 31.21
CA ARG A 950 -9.86 -26.82 31.43
C ARG A 950 -10.31 -26.08 32.66
N GLU A 951 -9.37 -25.66 33.49
CA GLU A 951 -9.61 -24.91 34.72
C GLU A 951 -8.84 -23.60 34.74
N GLY A 952 -9.40 -22.58 35.39
CA GLY A 952 -8.71 -21.35 35.73
C GLY A 952 -8.38 -20.45 34.52
N ILE A 953 -9.17 -20.50 33.45
CA ILE A 953 -9.02 -19.61 32.29
C ILE A 953 -9.40 -18.19 32.72
N ARG A 954 -8.45 -17.26 32.62
CA ARG A 954 -8.67 -15.84 32.97
C ARG A 954 -9.00 -15.07 31.72
N PRO A 955 -10.26 -14.63 31.53
CA PRO A 955 -10.63 -13.79 30.39
C PRO A 955 -9.78 -12.52 30.38
N SER A 956 -9.33 -12.14 29.23
CA SER A 956 -8.71 -10.85 29.02
C SER A 956 -9.71 -9.72 29.26
N SER A 957 -9.29 -8.56 29.70
CA SER A 957 -10.21 -7.46 30.02
C SER A 957 -9.63 -6.09 29.66
N GLY A 958 -10.46 -5.25 29.06
CA GLY A 958 -10.16 -3.85 28.80
C GLY A 958 -8.90 -3.61 28.00
N ARG A 959 -8.20 -2.51 28.30
CA ARG A 959 -6.97 -2.09 27.60
C ARG A 959 -5.77 -3.01 27.83
N GLU A 960 -5.82 -3.87 28.83
CA GLU A 960 -4.73 -4.81 29.10
C GLU A 960 -4.46 -5.77 27.93
N CYS A 961 -5.41 -5.90 27.00
CA CYS A 961 -5.27 -6.71 25.78
C CYS A 961 -4.69 -5.95 24.58
N GLN A 962 -4.39 -4.68 24.73
CA GLN A 962 -3.80 -3.91 23.61
C GLN A 962 -2.43 -4.44 23.17
N THR A 963 -1.75 -5.17 24.03
CA THR A 963 -0.37 -5.63 23.82
C THR A 963 -0.20 -7.14 23.84
N SER A 964 -1.23 -7.91 24.15
CA SER A 964 -1.17 -9.38 24.27
C SER A 964 -2.25 -10.04 23.41
N ASP A 965 -1.96 -11.26 22.99
CA ASP A 965 -2.98 -12.11 22.39
C ASP A 965 -4.12 -12.31 23.40
N PRO A 966 -5.37 -12.16 22.94
CA PRO A 966 -6.53 -12.36 23.79
C PRO A 966 -6.58 -13.76 24.36
N THR A 967 -7.21 -13.93 25.53
CA THR A 967 -7.30 -15.23 26.17
C THR A 967 -8.07 -16.21 25.33
N THR A 968 -7.40 -17.28 24.98
CA THR A 968 -7.99 -18.43 24.27
C THR A 968 -7.82 -19.70 25.07
N ALA A 969 -8.75 -20.63 24.86
CA ALA A 969 -8.63 -21.98 25.39
C ALA A 969 -8.81 -23.02 24.28
N VAL A 970 -7.94 -24.03 24.26
CA VAL A 970 -8.08 -25.15 23.33
C VAL A 970 -8.55 -26.38 24.10
N VAL A 971 -9.67 -26.93 23.63
CA VAL A 971 -10.28 -28.15 24.17
C VAL A 971 -10.25 -29.21 23.09
N LYS A 972 -9.74 -30.41 23.44
CA LYS A 972 -9.73 -31.56 22.54
C LYS A 972 -10.71 -32.63 23.06
N PHE A 973 -11.44 -33.27 22.14
CA PHE A 973 -12.37 -34.31 22.44
C PHE A 973 -12.49 -35.31 21.27
N SER A 974 -13.03 -36.49 21.54
CA SER A 974 -13.26 -37.53 20.53
C SER A 974 -14.74 -37.89 20.49
N VAL A 975 -15.29 -37.98 19.29
CA VAL A 975 -16.62 -38.54 19.03
C VAL A 975 -16.46 -40.03 18.72
N LYS A 976 -17.01 -40.87 19.61
CA LYS A 976 -16.85 -42.35 19.54
C LYS A 976 -18.09 -43.04 19.00
N ASN A 977 -19.25 -42.41 19.09
CA ASN A 977 -20.51 -42.95 18.66
C ASN A 977 -21.18 -42.02 17.62
N GLN A 978 -21.75 -42.59 16.58
CA GLN A 978 -22.47 -41.84 15.58
C GLN A 978 -23.76 -41.24 16.19
N GLY A 979 -23.99 -39.92 15.99
CA GLY A 979 -25.11 -39.18 16.57
C GLY A 979 -24.89 -38.80 18.06
N GLU A 980 -23.66 -38.85 18.54
CA GLU A 980 -23.30 -38.34 19.85
C GLU A 980 -23.32 -36.79 19.82
N VAL A 981 -24.09 -36.18 20.74
CA VAL A 981 -24.07 -34.73 20.95
C VAL A 981 -22.94 -34.43 21.91
N VAL A 982 -22.03 -33.53 21.52
CA VAL A 982 -20.95 -33.04 22.37
C VAL A 982 -21.41 -31.75 23.04
N SER A 983 -21.41 -31.75 24.38
CA SER A 983 -21.81 -30.57 25.18
C SER A 983 -20.58 -29.98 25.85
N LEU A 984 -20.28 -28.72 25.54
CA LEU A 984 -19.24 -27.92 26.18
C LEU A 984 -19.88 -26.87 27.08
N ARG A 985 -19.56 -26.91 28.37
CA ARG A 985 -20.07 -25.92 29.34
C ARG A 985 -18.97 -25.01 29.84
N PHE A 986 -19.21 -23.71 29.80
CA PHE A 986 -18.33 -22.65 30.26
C PHE A 986 -18.93 -22.08 31.52
N LYS A 987 -18.31 -22.31 32.65
CA LYS A 987 -18.81 -21.90 33.99
C LYS A 987 -17.83 -20.99 34.70
N SER A 988 -18.35 -20.02 35.45
CA SER A 988 -17.54 -19.22 36.35
C SER A 988 -17.04 -20.04 37.54
N ASN A 989 -15.76 -19.88 37.85
CA ASN A 989 -15.17 -20.40 39.09
C ASN A 989 -15.30 -19.42 40.26
N ASP A 990 -15.88 -18.24 40.04
CA ASP A 990 -15.99 -17.17 40.99
C ASP A 990 -17.18 -17.40 41.96
N GLN A 991 -16.94 -17.21 43.26
CA GLN A 991 -17.98 -17.33 44.27
C GLN A 991 -19.02 -16.18 44.23
N ASN A 992 -18.73 -15.11 43.48
CA ASN A 992 -19.54 -13.89 43.43
C ASN A 992 -20.66 -13.93 42.37
N ASN A 993 -21.02 -15.09 41.85
CA ASN A 993 -22.05 -15.26 40.83
C ASN A 993 -21.77 -14.43 39.56
N ALA A 994 -20.49 -14.35 39.15
CA ALA A 994 -20.02 -13.57 38.02
C ALA A 994 -20.40 -14.23 36.69
N GLY A 995 -20.82 -13.43 35.71
CA GLY A 995 -21.24 -13.89 34.39
C GLY A 995 -20.07 -14.38 33.53
N VAL A 996 -20.35 -15.33 32.65
CA VAL A 996 -19.42 -15.91 31.72
C VAL A 996 -19.64 -15.35 30.32
N TRP A 997 -18.56 -14.95 29.68
CA TRP A 997 -18.57 -14.38 28.34
C TRP A 997 -17.89 -15.30 27.34
N LEU A 998 -18.55 -15.56 26.21
CA LEU A 998 -18.00 -16.30 25.06
C LEU A 998 -18.11 -15.45 23.80
N ASN A 999 -16.99 -15.07 23.22
CA ASN A 999 -16.90 -14.19 22.06
C ASN A 999 -16.97 -14.92 20.74
N GLY A 1000 -16.33 -16.08 20.67
CA GLY A 1000 -16.33 -16.89 19.48
C GLY A 1000 -15.60 -18.22 19.68
N PHE A 1001 -15.56 -19.05 18.63
CA PHE A 1001 -14.78 -20.26 18.64
C PHE A 1001 -14.36 -20.72 17.24
N GLU A 1002 -13.24 -21.43 17.19
CA GLU A 1002 -12.75 -22.14 16.02
C GLU A 1002 -12.90 -23.65 16.27
N PHE A 1003 -13.46 -24.34 15.30
CA PHE A 1003 -13.68 -25.79 15.38
C PHE A 1003 -12.91 -26.50 14.26
N VAL A 1004 -12.10 -27.49 14.67
CA VAL A 1004 -11.22 -28.23 13.75
C VAL A 1004 -11.39 -29.73 13.96
N ARG A 1005 -11.61 -30.45 12.87
CA ARG A 1005 -11.56 -31.92 12.84
C ARG A 1005 -10.15 -32.36 12.48
N TYR A 1006 -9.58 -33.27 13.26
CA TYR A 1006 -8.34 -34.00 12.92
C TYR A 1006 -8.70 -35.27 12.17
N LEU A 1007 -8.27 -35.39 10.93
CA LEU A 1007 -8.44 -36.64 10.15
C LEU A 1007 -7.40 -37.65 10.51
#